data_6485cd2105c72a7c6fb71e26ad59c372
#
_entry.id   6485cd2105c72a7c6fb71e26ad59c372
#
_cell.length_a   1.000
_cell.length_b   1.000
_cell.length_c   1.000
_cell.angle_alpha   90.00
_cell.angle_beta   90.00
_cell.angle_gamma   90.00
#
_symmetry.space_group_name_H-M   'P 1'
#
loop_
_entity.id
_entity.type
_entity.pdbx_description
1 polymer ?
#
loop_
_entity_poly.entity_id
_entity_poly.type
_entity_poly.pdbx_seq_one_letter_code
_entity_poly.pdbx_strand_id
1 'polypeptide(L)'
;MADKPKLTRAERKQIEAVIRKYRGDGKPHTAQDTIPYQIMYPDGICYLGNRRYSQSIEFFDINYLLAQPDDQTAIFEYLCDLYNYLDSSIHVQFTYPNRKSDREQLARSFEMPPCNDGLDLIRQEQTDILKRQLARGNNGSVKTKYITYTIEADNLKAARARLSRISLDIQGYFKIMGAVSRVLDGKERLEVLHGIMHPDGERFNFDWKWLAAGGLSTKDFIAPSSFAFKNSRMFQMGGKLCAASFLQIITPELTDRILTDFLDTDSSLVVNVHIQALEQTEAVKMVKRKITDLDAMKIQEQKKAVRDGYDMDILPSDLATYGGAAKKLLQDLQSRNERYFLLTFLVLNYGDTKRKLENEVFRTAGVAQKHNCTLTRLDFQQERGLVSSLPLGENQIHITRGMTTSAVAIIVPFVTQELFQGGDSLYYGLNAKSGNMIMLDRKNARSPNGLVFGTPGGGKSFSCKREMIGVLLKIHDHVLVCDPEGEYAPLVKLLHGQIIKLSPTSRDYLNPLDINLNYSEDENPLALKSDFVLSLCELIMGGKTGLEAIERTVIDRAVQRIYQPYFADPRPENMPILSDLHAALTAQHLPEADRVAQALDLYVSGSLNFFNNRTTVDIDNRFVCFDIKELPKNLKKPGMLVIQDQVWNRVTHNRNTGVSTWYYADEFHLLLKEPQTAAYSAEIWKRFRKWGGVPTGATQNVKDLLSSPEIENILENSDFICMLNQAAGDRKILAERLNISPEQLKFVTNSPPGEGLLFFENVILPFADKFPRDTELYRIMSTKPSEVNGV
;
A
#
# COMPACT_ATOMS: atom_id res chain seq x y z
N MET A 1 -31.06 -50.35 12.42
CA MET A 1 -31.65 -49.17 13.05
C MET A 1 -31.30 -49.21 14.54
N ALA A 2 -30.30 -48.47 14.97
CA ALA A 2 -29.91 -48.43 16.38
C ALA A 2 -30.93 -47.63 17.17
N ASP A 3 -31.50 -48.25 18.23
CA ASP A 3 -32.49 -47.67 19.11
C ASP A 3 -31.90 -46.39 19.77
N LYS A 4 -32.51 -45.27 19.48
CA LYS A 4 -32.08 -44.00 20.14
C LYS A 4 -32.39 -44.09 21.63
N PRO A 5 -31.45 -43.85 22.53
CA PRO A 5 -31.69 -43.95 23.95
C PRO A 5 -32.81 -43.00 24.37
N LYS A 6 -33.86 -43.57 24.98
CA LYS A 6 -34.97 -42.78 25.52
C LYS A 6 -34.53 -42.00 26.73
N LEU A 7 -34.50 -40.68 26.64
CA LEU A 7 -34.21 -39.79 27.74
C LEU A 7 -35.15 -40.03 28.92
N THR A 8 -34.60 -40.13 30.11
CA THR A 8 -35.34 -40.24 31.38
C THR A 8 -36.13 -38.95 31.66
N ARG A 9 -37.16 -39.06 32.53
CA ARG A 9 -37.95 -37.89 32.92
C ARG A 9 -37.11 -36.81 33.64
N ALA A 10 -36.01 -37.20 34.31
CA ALA A 10 -35.09 -36.28 34.97
C ALA A 10 -34.21 -35.55 33.93
N GLU A 11 -33.68 -36.28 32.93
CA GLU A 11 -32.88 -35.67 31.86
C GLU A 11 -33.69 -34.73 30.97
N ARG A 12 -34.95 -35.07 30.66
CA ARG A 12 -35.89 -34.16 29.97
C ARG A 12 -36.13 -32.90 30.79
N LYS A 13 -36.38 -32.98 32.11
CA LYS A 13 -36.50 -31.79 32.96
C LYS A 13 -35.22 -30.95 33.00
N GLN A 14 -34.06 -31.56 33.06
CA GLN A 14 -32.80 -30.84 33.01
C GLN A 14 -32.62 -30.13 31.67
N ILE A 15 -32.90 -30.82 30.56
CA ILE A 15 -32.84 -30.23 29.20
C ILE A 15 -33.85 -29.09 29.06
N GLU A 16 -35.09 -29.27 29.56
CA GLU A 16 -36.11 -28.23 29.54
C GLU A 16 -35.73 -27.02 30.42
N ALA A 17 -35.10 -27.24 31.59
CA ALA A 17 -34.58 -26.18 32.41
C ALA A 17 -33.42 -25.41 31.75
N VAL A 18 -32.53 -26.12 31.10
CA VAL A 18 -31.47 -25.53 30.27
C VAL A 18 -32.07 -24.74 29.10
N ILE A 19 -33.03 -25.32 28.38
CA ILE A 19 -33.71 -24.65 27.27
C ILE A 19 -34.46 -23.39 27.77
N ARG A 20 -35.16 -23.44 28.92
CA ARG A 20 -35.77 -22.27 29.53
C ARG A 20 -34.76 -21.20 29.91
N LYS A 21 -33.63 -21.58 30.51
CA LYS A 21 -32.55 -20.65 30.86
C LYS A 21 -31.94 -19.94 29.64
N TYR A 22 -31.94 -20.59 28.51
CA TYR A 22 -31.40 -20.06 27.26
C TYR A 22 -32.45 -19.45 26.33
N ARG A 23 -33.75 -19.70 26.51
CA ARG A 23 -34.87 -19.06 25.79
C ARG A 23 -35.20 -17.67 26.27
N GLY A 24 -34.60 -17.21 27.39
CA GLY A 24 -34.97 -15.95 28.06
C GLY A 24 -36.33 -16.03 28.80
N ASP A 25 -36.73 -14.93 29.33
CA ASP A 25 -37.97 -14.78 30.12
C ASP A 25 -39.25 -14.68 29.24
N GLY A 26 -39.09 -14.80 27.92
CA GLY A 26 -40.21 -14.69 26.95
C GLY A 26 -40.71 -13.26 26.71
N LYS A 27 -40.04 -12.25 27.27
CA LYS A 27 -40.34 -10.84 27.01
C LYS A 27 -39.74 -10.42 25.68
N PRO A 28 -40.39 -9.58 24.89
CA PRO A 28 -39.82 -9.03 23.69
C PRO A 28 -38.66 -8.10 24.09
N HIS A 29 -37.47 -8.39 23.60
CA HIS A 29 -36.31 -7.55 23.72
C HIS A 29 -36.18 -6.61 22.51
N THR A 30 -35.71 -5.41 22.73
CA THR A 30 -35.37 -4.50 21.61
C THR A 30 -34.07 -4.92 20.96
N ALA A 31 -33.81 -4.44 19.75
CA ALA A 31 -32.54 -4.71 19.08
C ALA A 31 -31.35 -4.17 19.88
N GLN A 32 -31.54 -3.07 20.61
CA GLN A 32 -30.52 -2.46 21.48
C GLN A 32 -30.14 -3.38 22.65
N ASP A 33 -31.10 -4.18 23.18
CA ASP A 33 -30.83 -5.10 24.29
C ASP A 33 -29.90 -6.24 23.95
N THR A 34 -29.86 -6.62 22.66
CA THR A 34 -28.93 -7.64 22.13
C THR A 34 -27.47 -7.15 22.09
N ILE A 35 -27.24 -5.82 22.04
CA ILE A 35 -25.91 -5.23 21.96
C ILE A 35 -25.31 -5.14 23.37
N PRO A 36 -24.17 -5.81 23.68
CA PRO A 36 -23.76 -6.16 25.05
C PRO A 36 -23.01 -5.06 25.81
N TYR A 37 -22.86 -3.84 25.31
CA TYR A 37 -22.23 -2.77 26.07
C TYR A 37 -23.25 -1.87 26.79
N GLN A 38 -22.83 -1.21 27.83
CA GLN A 38 -23.69 -0.28 28.56
C GLN A 38 -23.46 1.18 28.13
N ILE A 39 -22.21 1.62 28.05
CA ILE A 39 -21.88 3.01 27.70
C ILE A 39 -20.70 3.05 26.75
N MET A 40 -20.80 3.82 25.67
CA MET A 40 -19.69 4.22 24.81
C MET A 40 -19.32 5.67 25.15
N TYR A 41 -18.06 5.91 25.51
CA TYR A 41 -17.55 7.25 25.82
C TYR A 41 -16.93 7.90 24.59
N PRO A 42 -16.91 9.25 24.52
CA PRO A 42 -16.31 9.96 23.37
C PRO A 42 -14.84 9.65 23.11
N ASP A 43 -14.08 9.32 24.16
CA ASP A 43 -12.66 8.96 24.06
C ASP A 43 -12.41 7.51 23.59
N GLY A 44 -13.43 6.82 23.14
CA GLY A 44 -13.34 5.45 22.64
C GLY A 44 -13.34 4.37 23.71
N ILE A 45 -13.44 4.70 24.99
CA ILE A 45 -13.60 3.70 26.04
C ILE A 45 -15.05 3.20 26.05
N CYS A 46 -15.22 1.90 26.12
CA CYS A 46 -16.52 1.24 26.17
C CYS A 46 -16.67 0.51 27.50
N TYR A 47 -17.75 0.82 28.24
CA TYR A 47 -18.13 0.11 29.46
C TYR A 47 -19.06 -1.05 29.13
N LEU A 48 -18.62 -2.26 29.41
CA LEU A 48 -19.37 -3.50 29.15
C LEU A 48 -20.26 -3.97 30.30
N GLY A 49 -20.18 -3.32 31.45
CA GLY A 49 -20.77 -3.78 32.72
C GLY A 49 -19.79 -4.64 33.54
N ASN A 50 -20.16 -4.96 34.78
CA ASN A 50 -19.38 -5.77 35.69
C ASN A 50 -17.90 -5.33 35.83
N ARG A 51 -17.67 -4.01 35.93
CA ARG A 51 -16.33 -3.38 36.00
C ARG A 51 -15.41 -3.64 34.79
N ARG A 52 -15.93 -4.11 33.66
CA ARG A 52 -15.16 -4.35 32.46
C ARG A 52 -15.21 -3.14 31.50
N TYR A 53 -14.05 -2.75 31.05
CA TYR A 53 -13.85 -1.63 30.13
C TYR A 53 -13.00 -2.08 28.97
N SER A 54 -13.35 -1.68 27.74
CA SER A 54 -12.58 -2.00 26.54
C SER A 54 -12.21 -0.76 25.73
N GLN A 55 -11.14 -0.87 24.96
CA GLN A 55 -10.69 0.12 23.99
C GLN A 55 -10.25 -0.60 22.72
N SER A 56 -10.29 0.08 21.58
CA SER A 56 -9.94 -0.50 20.29
C SER A 56 -8.88 0.34 19.58
N ILE A 57 -7.95 -0.35 18.92
CA ILE A 57 -6.93 0.22 18.05
C ILE A 57 -7.21 -0.31 16.65
N GLU A 58 -7.21 0.57 15.66
CA GLU A 58 -7.11 0.22 14.24
C GLU A 58 -5.64 0.10 13.87
N PHE A 59 -5.29 -0.93 13.10
CA PHE A 59 -3.94 -1.11 12.59
C PHE A 59 -3.95 -1.45 11.10
N PHE A 60 -2.87 -1.07 10.42
CA PHE A 60 -2.75 -1.19 8.98
C PHE A 60 -1.79 -2.31 8.61
N ASP A 61 -1.91 -2.79 7.39
CA ASP A 61 -1.09 -3.88 6.88
C ASP A 61 0.36 -3.49 6.66
N ILE A 62 1.21 -4.47 6.81
CA ILE A 62 2.57 -4.50 6.30
C ILE A 62 2.72 -5.66 5.30
N ASN A 63 3.73 -5.61 4.48
CA ASN A 63 3.93 -6.57 3.39
C ASN A 63 4.60 -7.87 3.88
N TYR A 64 4.06 -8.48 4.96
CA TYR A 64 4.64 -9.64 5.63
C TYR A 64 4.95 -10.80 4.66
N LEU A 65 3.96 -11.21 3.83
CA LEU A 65 4.11 -12.36 2.93
C LEU A 65 5.14 -12.17 1.81
N LEU A 66 5.49 -10.92 1.52
CA LEU A 66 6.45 -10.55 0.49
C LEU A 66 7.75 -9.99 1.07
N ALA A 67 7.89 -9.95 2.40
CA ALA A 67 9.10 -9.47 3.08
C ALA A 67 10.27 -10.44 2.91
N GLN A 68 11.48 -9.98 3.22
CA GLN A 68 12.66 -10.85 3.31
C GLN A 68 12.46 -11.89 4.41
N PRO A 69 13.04 -13.10 4.28
CA PRO A 69 12.92 -14.15 5.31
C PRO A 69 13.36 -13.69 6.70
N ASP A 70 14.40 -12.88 6.80
CA ASP A 70 14.90 -12.33 8.06
C ASP A 70 13.89 -11.34 8.67
N ASP A 71 13.27 -10.49 7.84
CA ASP A 71 12.22 -9.58 8.28
C ASP A 71 10.95 -10.33 8.73
N GLN A 72 10.58 -11.42 8.03
CA GLN A 72 9.45 -12.27 8.44
C GLN A 72 9.72 -12.90 9.81
N THR A 73 10.95 -13.36 10.04
CA THR A 73 11.37 -13.92 11.33
C THR A 73 11.32 -12.85 12.43
N ALA A 74 11.85 -11.66 12.18
CA ALA A 74 11.81 -10.56 13.13
C ALA A 74 10.38 -10.14 13.48
N ILE A 75 9.50 -10.02 12.49
CA ILE A 75 8.07 -9.71 12.71
C ILE A 75 7.40 -10.78 13.57
N PHE A 76 7.70 -12.05 13.30
CA PHE A 76 7.17 -13.16 14.08
C PHE A 76 7.65 -13.10 15.55
N GLU A 77 8.93 -12.79 15.78
CA GLU A 77 9.49 -12.62 17.12
C GLU A 77 8.83 -11.44 17.86
N TYR A 78 8.63 -10.29 17.21
CA TYR A 78 7.91 -9.16 17.79
C TYR A 78 6.43 -9.46 18.09
N LEU A 79 5.77 -10.31 17.28
CA LEU A 79 4.43 -10.80 17.61
C LEU A 79 4.45 -11.71 18.85
N CYS A 80 5.46 -12.57 19.00
CA CYS A 80 5.63 -13.35 20.23
C CYS A 80 5.82 -12.45 21.44
N ASP A 81 6.61 -11.39 21.32
CA ASP A 81 6.81 -10.42 22.40
C ASP A 81 5.52 -9.65 22.74
N LEU A 82 4.74 -9.24 21.74
CA LEU A 82 3.42 -8.63 21.95
C LEU A 82 2.51 -9.60 22.74
N TYR A 83 2.42 -10.87 22.35
CA TYR A 83 1.59 -11.83 23.06
C TYR A 83 2.14 -12.12 24.47
N ASN A 84 3.44 -12.18 24.66
CA ASN A 84 4.06 -12.32 25.98
C ASN A 84 3.89 -11.10 26.88
N TYR A 85 3.63 -9.91 26.33
CA TYR A 85 3.23 -8.72 27.10
C TYR A 85 1.84 -8.89 27.70
N LEU A 86 0.90 -9.56 27.00
CA LEU A 86 -0.49 -9.72 27.44
C LEU A 86 -0.58 -10.71 28.62
N ASP A 87 -0.99 -10.24 29.78
CA ASP A 87 -1.21 -11.06 30.97
C ASP A 87 -2.66 -11.58 31.06
N SER A 88 -2.95 -12.41 32.07
CA SER A 88 -4.28 -13.00 32.29
C SER A 88 -5.38 -11.97 32.59
N SER A 89 -5.03 -10.74 32.94
CA SER A 89 -5.97 -9.64 33.24
C SER A 89 -6.40 -8.85 32.01
N ILE A 90 -5.81 -9.14 30.84
CA ILE A 90 -6.10 -8.49 29.57
C ILE A 90 -6.70 -9.53 28.63
N HIS A 91 -7.97 -9.31 28.25
CA HIS A 91 -8.59 -10.09 27.17
C HIS A 91 -8.43 -9.36 25.86
N VAL A 92 -7.96 -10.03 24.80
CA VAL A 92 -7.73 -9.44 23.50
C VAL A 92 -8.61 -10.10 22.44
N GLN A 93 -9.14 -9.27 21.56
CA GLN A 93 -9.90 -9.67 20.39
C GLN A 93 -9.33 -8.99 19.15
N PHE A 94 -8.85 -9.76 18.19
CA PHE A 94 -8.61 -9.27 16.83
C PHE A 94 -9.88 -9.42 16.01
N THR A 95 -10.29 -8.37 15.32
CA THR A 95 -11.49 -8.35 14.47
C THR A 95 -11.11 -7.88 13.08
N TYR A 96 -11.51 -8.66 12.08
CA TYR A 96 -11.22 -8.44 10.67
C TYR A 96 -12.52 -8.42 9.87
N PRO A 97 -13.20 -7.27 9.77
CA PRO A 97 -14.34 -7.12 8.88
C PRO A 97 -13.87 -7.11 7.42
N ASN A 98 -14.43 -8.00 6.63
CA ASN A 98 -14.32 -8.01 5.18
C ASN A 98 -15.69 -7.62 4.62
N ARG A 99 -15.84 -6.36 4.19
CA ARG A 99 -17.13 -5.83 3.73
C ARG A 99 -17.07 -5.58 2.25
N LYS A 100 -18.18 -5.88 1.56
CA LYS A 100 -18.36 -5.39 0.19
C LYS A 100 -18.49 -3.87 0.23
N SER A 101 -17.59 -3.17 -0.46
CA SER A 101 -17.72 -1.73 -0.63
C SER A 101 -18.84 -1.44 -1.64
N ASP A 102 -19.46 -0.28 -1.51
CA ASP A 102 -20.36 0.21 -2.54
C ASP A 102 -19.55 0.55 -3.79
N ARG A 103 -19.63 -0.32 -4.80
CA ARG A 103 -18.91 -0.13 -6.07
C ARG A 103 -19.31 1.17 -6.77
N GLU A 104 -20.56 1.62 -6.59
CA GLU A 104 -21.02 2.87 -7.18
C GLU A 104 -20.39 4.08 -6.46
N GLN A 105 -20.31 4.04 -5.14
CA GLN A 105 -19.63 5.08 -4.37
C GLN A 105 -18.14 5.13 -4.71
N LEU A 106 -17.50 3.97 -4.83
CA LEU A 106 -16.10 3.89 -5.23
C LEU A 106 -15.90 4.40 -6.66
N ALA A 107 -16.80 4.05 -7.59
CA ALA A 107 -16.76 4.54 -8.96
C ALA A 107 -16.86 6.08 -9.04
N ARG A 108 -17.69 6.68 -8.20
CA ARG A 108 -17.83 8.15 -8.14
C ARG A 108 -16.55 8.86 -7.68
N SER A 109 -15.69 8.20 -6.90
CA SER A 109 -14.44 8.81 -6.40
C SER A 109 -13.39 9.05 -7.49
N PHE A 110 -13.51 8.39 -8.64
CA PHE A 110 -12.61 8.56 -9.78
C PHE A 110 -13.32 9.00 -11.08
N GLU A 111 -14.62 9.30 -11.02
CA GLU A 111 -15.32 9.95 -12.15
C GLU A 111 -14.73 11.34 -12.43
N MET A 112 -14.48 11.60 -13.69
CA MET A 112 -13.99 12.89 -14.16
C MET A 112 -15.16 13.71 -14.70
N PRO A 113 -15.50 14.85 -14.07
CA PRO A 113 -16.58 15.70 -14.57
C PRO A 113 -16.20 16.31 -15.93
N PRO A 114 -17.18 16.62 -16.80
CA PRO A 114 -16.92 17.32 -18.05
C PRO A 114 -16.45 18.76 -17.77
N CYS A 115 -15.42 19.19 -18.53
CA CYS A 115 -14.83 20.53 -18.40
C CYS A 115 -15.09 21.43 -19.61
N ASN A 116 -15.72 20.92 -20.68
CA ASN A 116 -16.01 21.64 -21.96
C ASN A 116 -14.74 22.19 -22.65
N ASP A 117 -13.64 21.48 -22.55
CA ASP A 117 -12.33 21.82 -23.12
C ASP A 117 -11.99 21.00 -24.38
N GLY A 118 -12.97 20.29 -24.95
CA GLY A 118 -12.80 19.40 -26.10
C GLY A 118 -12.28 18.01 -25.76
N LEU A 119 -11.97 17.70 -24.47
CA LEU A 119 -11.43 16.43 -24.01
C LEU A 119 -12.46 15.55 -23.26
N ASP A 120 -13.72 15.94 -23.25
CA ASP A 120 -14.76 15.28 -22.45
C ASP A 120 -15.02 13.83 -22.88
N LEU A 121 -14.91 13.53 -24.18
CA LEU A 121 -15.02 12.14 -24.68
C LEU A 121 -13.88 11.26 -24.13
N ILE A 122 -12.68 11.82 -24.03
CA ILE A 122 -11.51 11.11 -23.49
C ILE A 122 -11.65 10.90 -21.98
N ARG A 123 -12.20 11.89 -21.25
CA ARG A 123 -12.53 11.75 -19.82
C ARG A 123 -13.54 10.63 -19.59
N GLN A 124 -14.55 10.56 -20.45
CA GLN A 124 -15.56 9.51 -20.39
C GLN A 124 -14.92 8.14 -20.66
N GLU A 125 -14.12 8.00 -21.73
CA GLU A 125 -13.43 6.74 -22.05
C GLU A 125 -12.52 6.32 -20.90
N GLN A 126 -11.74 7.22 -20.32
CA GLN A 126 -10.89 6.97 -19.18
C GLN A 126 -11.70 6.51 -17.94
N THR A 127 -12.81 7.19 -17.66
CA THR A 127 -13.74 6.81 -16.58
C THR A 127 -14.30 5.40 -16.80
N ASP A 128 -14.72 5.08 -18.02
CA ASP A 128 -15.25 3.77 -18.37
C ASP A 128 -14.19 2.66 -18.27
N ILE A 129 -12.95 2.96 -18.64
CA ILE A 129 -11.81 2.06 -18.42
C ILE A 129 -11.63 1.77 -16.93
N LEU A 130 -11.64 2.80 -16.09
CA LEU A 130 -11.50 2.62 -14.62
C LEU A 130 -12.67 1.82 -14.05
N LYS A 131 -13.91 2.05 -14.50
CA LYS A 131 -15.08 1.25 -14.14
C LYS A 131 -14.94 -0.23 -14.56
N ARG A 132 -14.40 -0.49 -15.75
CA ARG A 132 -14.09 -1.87 -16.20
C ARG A 132 -13.00 -2.51 -15.34
N GLN A 133 -11.96 -1.78 -14.94
CA GLN A 133 -10.93 -2.30 -14.02
C GLN A 133 -11.49 -2.57 -12.63
N LEU A 134 -12.32 -1.68 -12.11
CA LEU A 134 -13.05 -1.91 -10.86
C LEU A 134 -13.90 -3.18 -10.91
N ALA A 135 -14.56 -3.44 -12.03
CA ALA A 135 -15.37 -4.64 -12.21
C ALA A 135 -14.54 -5.94 -12.31
N ARG A 136 -13.31 -5.86 -12.83
CA ARG A 136 -12.39 -7.00 -12.94
C ARG A 136 -11.72 -7.35 -11.62
N GLY A 137 -11.49 -6.37 -10.77
CA GLY A 137 -10.83 -6.54 -9.49
C GLY A 137 -11.77 -7.03 -8.38
N ASN A 138 -11.18 -7.46 -7.27
CA ASN A 138 -11.90 -7.76 -6.03
C ASN A 138 -12.30 -6.50 -5.25
N ASN A 139 -12.34 -5.36 -5.91
CA ASN A 139 -12.54 -4.01 -5.36
C ASN A 139 -13.88 -3.80 -4.62
N GLY A 140 -14.59 -4.87 -4.39
CA GLY A 140 -15.78 -4.86 -3.57
C GLY A 140 -15.52 -5.11 -2.10
N SER A 141 -14.28 -5.30 -1.66
CA SER A 141 -13.98 -5.72 -0.29
C SER A 141 -13.02 -4.76 0.39
N VAL A 142 -13.51 -4.01 1.36
CA VAL A 142 -12.69 -3.21 2.27
C VAL A 142 -12.35 -4.07 3.48
N LYS A 143 -11.05 -4.32 3.66
CA LYS A 143 -10.51 -5.08 4.79
C LYS A 143 -10.00 -4.09 5.83
N THR A 144 -10.64 -4.02 6.97
CA THR A 144 -10.17 -3.23 8.11
C THR A 144 -9.74 -4.16 9.24
N LYS A 145 -8.89 -3.69 10.12
CA LYS A 145 -8.27 -4.51 11.16
C LYS A 145 -8.27 -3.80 12.48
N TYR A 146 -8.80 -4.49 13.48
CA TYR A 146 -8.94 -3.92 14.82
C TYR A 146 -8.41 -4.89 15.87
N ILE A 147 -7.72 -4.35 16.87
CA ILE A 147 -7.42 -5.04 18.12
C ILE A 147 -8.21 -4.34 19.24
N THR A 148 -9.08 -5.11 19.89
CA THR A 148 -9.85 -4.65 21.03
C THR A 148 -9.37 -5.37 22.28
N TYR A 149 -9.03 -4.63 23.31
CA TYR A 149 -8.58 -5.20 24.57
C TYR A 149 -9.49 -4.75 25.72
N THR A 150 -9.75 -5.67 26.63
CA THR A 150 -10.65 -5.49 27.77
C THR A 150 -9.92 -5.73 29.06
N ILE A 151 -10.17 -4.90 30.04
CA ILE A 151 -9.64 -4.98 31.40
C ILE A 151 -10.75 -4.84 32.46
N GLU A 152 -10.47 -5.29 33.65
CA GLU A 152 -11.29 -4.98 34.84
C GLU A 152 -10.72 -3.77 35.58
N ALA A 153 -11.60 -2.84 35.99
CA ALA A 153 -11.25 -1.65 36.75
C ALA A 153 -12.41 -1.21 37.64
N ASP A 154 -12.11 -0.62 38.78
CA ASP A 154 -13.14 -0.19 39.75
C ASP A 154 -13.98 0.98 39.26
N ASN A 155 -13.42 1.85 38.44
CA ASN A 155 -14.09 3.03 37.89
C ASN A 155 -13.44 3.47 36.56
N LEU A 156 -14.14 4.39 35.86
CA LEU A 156 -13.70 4.90 34.56
C LEU A 156 -12.33 5.59 34.63
N LYS A 157 -11.98 6.30 35.70
CA LYS A 157 -10.71 7.00 35.85
C LYS A 157 -9.54 6.00 35.88
N ALA A 158 -9.67 4.93 36.67
CA ALA A 158 -8.69 3.85 36.75
C ALA A 158 -8.59 3.09 35.42
N ALA A 159 -9.74 2.81 34.78
CA ALA A 159 -9.81 2.18 33.48
C ALA A 159 -9.07 3.00 32.43
N ARG A 160 -9.33 4.32 32.35
CA ARG A 160 -8.69 5.22 31.38
C ARG A 160 -7.17 5.20 31.51
N ALA A 161 -6.64 5.33 32.70
CA ALA A 161 -5.19 5.33 32.93
C ALA A 161 -4.54 4.01 32.47
N ARG A 162 -5.18 2.87 32.81
CA ARG A 162 -4.65 1.55 32.44
C ARG A 162 -4.78 1.25 30.95
N LEU A 163 -5.94 1.56 30.33
CA LEU A 163 -6.17 1.35 28.90
C LEU A 163 -5.22 2.22 28.06
N SER A 164 -5.01 3.50 28.45
CA SER A 164 -4.09 4.39 27.74
C SER A 164 -2.64 3.85 27.77
N ARG A 165 -2.20 3.26 28.88
CA ARG A 165 -0.89 2.63 28.96
C ARG A 165 -0.79 1.42 28.04
N ILE A 166 -1.77 0.52 28.09
CA ILE A 166 -1.80 -0.68 27.24
C ILE A 166 -1.83 -0.29 25.76
N SER A 167 -2.58 0.79 25.40
CA SER A 167 -2.62 1.23 24.01
C SER A 167 -1.27 1.73 23.52
N LEU A 168 -0.53 2.47 24.32
CA LEU A 168 0.82 2.94 23.97
C LEU A 168 1.78 1.77 23.78
N ASP A 169 1.72 0.78 24.67
CA ASP A 169 2.58 -0.42 24.58
C ASP A 169 2.25 -1.21 23.32
N ILE A 170 0.97 -1.49 23.01
CA ILE A 170 0.54 -2.18 21.80
C ILE A 170 0.95 -1.40 20.54
N GLN A 171 0.73 -0.08 20.51
CA GLN A 171 1.16 0.76 19.38
C GLN A 171 2.69 0.75 19.22
N GLY A 172 3.43 0.66 20.31
CA GLY A 172 4.89 0.51 20.31
C GLY A 172 5.32 -0.76 19.57
N TYR A 173 4.69 -1.91 19.87
CA TYR A 173 4.97 -3.17 19.17
C TYR A 173 4.61 -3.09 17.69
N PHE A 174 3.46 -2.54 17.32
CA PHE A 174 3.09 -2.35 15.93
C PHE A 174 4.08 -1.45 15.19
N LYS A 175 4.53 -0.37 15.82
CA LYS A 175 5.53 0.54 15.24
C LYS A 175 6.87 -0.17 14.98
N ILE A 176 7.33 -1.02 15.90
CA ILE A 176 8.57 -1.80 15.72
C ILE A 176 8.42 -2.77 14.54
N MET A 177 7.25 -3.39 14.38
CA MET A 177 6.94 -4.24 13.23
C MET A 177 6.76 -3.45 11.91
N GLY A 178 6.81 -2.12 11.94
CA GLY A 178 6.59 -1.25 10.78
C GLY A 178 5.12 -0.98 10.46
N ALA A 179 4.19 -1.42 11.30
CA ALA A 179 2.76 -1.21 11.10
C ALA A 179 2.28 0.10 11.74
N VAL A 180 1.52 0.87 10.98
CA VAL A 180 0.84 2.06 11.49
C VAL A 180 -0.37 1.62 12.31
N SER A 181 -0.63 2.28 13.43
CA SER A 181 -1.79 2.00 14.27
C SER A 181 -2.30 3.26 14.95
N ARG A 182 -3.61 3.32 15.22
CA ARG A 182 -4.25 4.46 15.91
C ARG A 182 -5.36 3.99 16.84
N VAL A 183 -5.52 4.67 17.96
CA VAL A 183 -6.63 4.42 18.88
C VAL A 183 -7.91 5.01 18.28
N LEU A 184 -8.99 4.24 18.30
CA LEU A 184 -10.29 4.70 17.84
C LEU A 184 -10.99 5.54 18.92
N ASP A 185 -11.60 6.64 18.50
CA ASP A 185 -12.52 7.38 19.35
C ASP A 185 -13.90 6.70 19.42
N GLY A 186 -14.80 7.25 20.23
CA GLY A 186 -16.12 6.65 20.44
C GLY A 186 -16.99 6.66 19.19
N LYS A 187 -16.91 7.70 18.35
CA LYS A 187 -17.64 7.78 17.10
C LYS A 187 -17.14 6.76 16.09
N GLU A 188 -15.83 6.64 15.95
CA GLU A 188 -15.18 5.66 15.08
C GLU A 188 -15.52 4.21 15.50
N ARG A 189 -15.53 3.91 16.81
CA ARG A 189 -15.95 2.60 17.31
C ARG A 189 -17.43 2.32 17.02
N LEU A 190 -18.32 3.31 17.15
CA LEU A 190 -19.72 3.17 16.76
C LEU A 190 -19.87 2.94 15.26
N GLU A 191 -19.09 3.60 14.42
CA GLU A 191 -19.08 3.39 12.97
C GLU A 191 -18.65 1.97 12.60
N VAL A 192 -17.63 1.42 13.26
CA VAL A 192 -17.21 0.02 13.08
C VAL A 192 -18.34 -0.94 13.47
N LEU A 193 -18.96 -0.75 14.62
CA LEU A 193 -20.09 -1.56 15.09
C LEU A 193 -21.28 -1.46 14.13
N HIS A 194 -21.65 -0.24 13.73
CA HIS A 194 -22.69 0.01 12.75
C HIS A 194 -22.44 -0.77 11.46
N GLY A 195 -21.26 -0.67 10.92
CA GLY A 195 -20.94 -1.33 9.67
C GLY A 195 -20.89 -2.85 9.74
N ILE A 196 -20.63 -3.48 10.90
CA ILE A 196 -20.78 -4.93 11.09
C ILE A 196 -22.26 -5.32 11.13
N MET A 197 -23.10 -4.48 11.73
CA MET A 197 -24.53 -4.70 11.85
C MET A 197 -25.34 -4.28 10.63
N HIS A 198 -24.76 -3.44 9.73
CA HIS A 198 -25.36 -2.97 8.48
C HIS A 198 -24.43 -3.31 7.30
N PRO A 199 -24.28 -4.61 6.94
CA PRO A 199 -23.35 -5.05 5.92
C PRO A 199 -23.71 -4.58 4.49
N ASP A 200 -24.87 -3.96 4.29
CA ASP A 200 -25.30 -3.36 3.03
C ASP A 200 -24.65 -2.01 2.73
N GLY A 201 -23.82 -1.47 3.64
CA GLY A 201 -23.16 -0.20 3.46
C GLY A 201 -24.03 1.03 3.78
N GLU A 202 -25.06 0.86 4.61
CA GLU A 202 -25.86 1.98 5.12
C GLU A 202 -24.94 3.03 5.77
N ARG A 203 -25.17 4.31 5.46
CA ARG A 203 -24.34 5.40 5.98
C ARG A 203 -24.54 5.58 7.46
N PHE A 204 -23.45 5.56 8.22
CA PHE A 204 -23.45 5.92 9.64
C PHE A 204 -23.55 7.44 9.78
N ASN A 205 -24.57 7.90 10.48
CA ASN A 205 -24.79 9.29 10.78
C ASN A 205 -25.00 9.46 12.29
N PHE A 206 -24.03 10.09 12.97
CA PHE A 206 -24.03 10.23 14.42
C PHE A 206 -23.29 11.49 14.84
N ASP A 207 -23.90 12.25 15.79
CA ASP A 207 -23.27 13.34 16.53
C ASP A 207 -23.59 13.20 18.02
N TRP A 208 -22.61 13.36 18.89
CA TRP A 208 -22.75 13.29 20.34
C TRP A 208 -23.81 14.25 20.90
N LYS A 209 -24.05 15.40 20.22
CA LYS A 209 -25.04 16.38 20.58
C LYS A 209 -26.46 15.83 20.55
N TRP A 210 -26.75 14.84 19.74
CA TRP A 210 -28.09 14.27 19.60
C TRP A 210 -28.50 13.42 20.80
N LEU A 211 -27.54 12.85 21.55
CA LEU A 211 -27.82 12.08 22.77
C LEU A 211 -28.43 12.94 23.86
N ALA A 212 -27.93 14.19 24.05
CA ALA A 212 -28.37 15.09 25.10
C ALA A 212 -29.80 15.62 24.86
N ALA A 213 -30.21 15.76 23.60
CA ALA A 213 -31.49 16.36 23.22
C ALA A 213 -32.66 15.37 23.18
N GLY A 214 -32.41 14.05 22.99
CA GLY A 214 -33.45 13.09 22.64
C GLY A 214 -33.70 11.94 23.63
N GLY A 215 -32.91 11.81 24.69
CA GLY A 215 -32.97 10.63 25.57
C GLY A 215 -32.55 9.34 24.86
N LEU A 216 -31.87 9.47 23.74
CA LEU A 216 -31.37 8.36 22.94
C LEU A 216 -30.05 7.83 23.52
N SER A 217 -29.76 6.57 23.27
CA SER A 217 -28.47 5.93 23.56
C SER A 217 -27.63 5.79 22.29
N THR A 218 -26.33 5.58 22.42
CA THR A 218 -25.47 5.28 21.27
C THR A 218 -25.91 4.03 20.52
N LYS A 219 -26.62 3.10 21.17
CA LYS A 219 -27.15 1.88 20.57
C LYS A 219 -28.23 2.14 19.53
N ASP A 220 -28.98 3.23 19.67
CA ASP A 220 -30.07 3.59 18.76
C ASP A 220 -29.55 3.94 17.35
N PHE A 221 -28.28 4.36 17.26
CA PHE A 221 -27.63 4.73 16.00
C PHE A 221 -26.90 3.57 15.31
N ILE A 222 -26.67 2.46 16.00
CA ILE A 222 -25.93 1.32 15.46
C ILE A 222 -26.78 0.04 15.37
N ALA A 223 -27.90 -0.03 16.08
CA ALA A 223 -28.74 -1.21 16.08
C ALA A 223 -29.43 -1.40 14.73
N PRO A 224 -29.47 -2.63 14.18
CA PRO A 224 -30.29 -2.93 13.01
C PRO A 224 -31.78 -2.87 13.37
N SER A 225 -32.63 -2.83 12.36
CA SER A 225 -34.08 -2.79 12.55
C SER A 225 -34.65 -3.93 13.41
N SER A 226 -33.99 -5.09 13.38
CA SER A 226 -34.38 -6.26 14.19
C SER A 226 -33.29 -7.32 14.29
N PHE A 227 -33.34 -8.11 15.36
CA PHE A 227 -32.67 -9.41 15.46
C PHE A 227 -33.70 -10.53 15.60
N ALA A 228 -33.50 -11.67 14.94
CA ALA A 228 -34.36 -12.84 15.12
C ALA A 228 -33.55 -14.14 15.18
N PHE A 229 -33.46 -14.74 16.38
CA PHE A 229 -32.74 -15.99 16.65
C PHE A 229 -33.69 -17.20 16.70
N LYS A 230 -34.54 -17.33 15.69
CA LYS A 230 -35.56 -18.41 15.62
C LYS A 230 -35.00 -19.76 15.17
N ASN A 231 -33.83 -19.75 14.52
CA ASN A 231 -33.21 -20.97 13.98
C ASN A 231 -31.93 -21.28 14.78
N SER A 232 -31.68 -22.59 15.01
CA SER A 232 -30.50 -23.02 15.76
C SER A 232 -29.16 -22.73 15.06
N ARG A 233 -29.15 -22.62 13.73
CA ARG A 233 -27.95 -22.55 12.90
C ARG A 233 -27.74 -21.23 12.14
N MET A 234 -28.70 -20.32 12.23
CA MET A 234 -28.65 -19.02 11.59
C MET A 234 -29.56 -18.05 12.35
N PHE A 235 -29.32 -16.76 12.15
CA PHE A 235 -30.18 -15.70 12.68
C PHE A 235 -30.41 -14.63 11.60
N GLN A 236 -31.41 -13.79 11.83
CA GLN A 236 -31.66 -12.62 10.99
C GLN A 236 -31.19 -11.36 11.70
N MET A 237 -30.55 -10.47 10.97
CA MET A 237 -30.09 -9.16 11.42
C MET A 237 -30.50 -8.13 10.37
N GLY A 238 -31.53 -7.33 10.68
CA GLY A 238 -32.17 -6.47 9.69
C GLY A 238 -32.68 -7.28 8.48
N GLY A 239 -32.23 -6.88 7.29
CA GLY A 239 -32.56 -7.57 6.03
C GLY A 239 -31.69 -8.80 5.71
N LYS A 240 -30.65 -9.08 6.49
CA LYS A 240 -29.68 -10.16 6.23
C LYS A 240 -29.88 -11.39 7.07
N LEU A 241 -29.59 -12.54 6.49
CA LEU A 241 -29.40 -13.80 7.19
C LEU A 241 -27.93 -13.97 7.55
N CYS A 242 -27.64 -14.37 8.77
CA CYS A 242 -26.30 -14.48 9.30
C CYS A 242 -26.04 -15.85 9.93
N ALA A 243 -24.81 -16.31 9.93
CA ALA A 243 -24.40 -17.52 10.62
C ALA A 243 -23.04 -17.31 11.29
N ALA A 244 -22.98 -17.53 12.59
CA ALA A 244 -21.74 -17.56 13.36
C ALA A 244 -21.23 -19.01 13.42
N SER A 245 -19.95 -19.19 13.13
CA SER A 245 -19.23 -20.47 13.14
C SER A 245 -17.93 -20.33 13.91
N PHE A 246 -17.42 -21.40 14.48
CA PHE A 246 -16.09 -21.46 15.09
C PHE A 246 -15.17 -22.38 14.31
N LEU A 247 -13.88 -22.04 14.30
CA LEU A 247 -12.84 -22.83 13.70
C LEU A 247 -12.36 -23.89 14.68
N GLN A 248 -12.58 -25.15 14.38
CA GLN A 248 -12.00 -26.25 15.10
C GLN A 248 -10.63 -26.58 14.53
N ILE A 249 -9.57 -26.24 15.27
CA ILE A 249 -8.19 -26.48 14.90
C ILE A 249 -7.84 -27.90 15.32
N ILE A 250 -7.69 -28.80 14.35
CA ILE A 250 -7.39 -30.22 14.57
C ILE A 250 -5.89 -30.46 14.41
N THR A 251 -5.25 -29.73 13.50
CA THR A 251 -3.81 -29.84 13.21
C THR A 251 -2.95 -29.40 14.40
N PRO A 252 -1.81 -30.04 14.64
CA PRO A 252 -0.86 -29.59 15.66
C PRO A 252 -0.20 -28.26 15.28
N GLU A 253 -0.04 -27.99 14.00
CA GLU A 253 0.59 -26.76 13.48
C GLU A 253 -0.33 -26.07 12.49
N LEU A 254 -0.47 -24.75 12.64
CA LEU A 254 -1.14 -23.87 11.69
C LEU A 254 -0.11 -23.31 10.71
N THR A 255 -0.59 -22.74 9.62
CA THR A 255 0.22 -21.96 8.69
C THR A 255 -0.08 -20.46 8.86
N ASP A 256 0.91 -19.62 8.61
CA ASP A 256 0.80 -18.17 8.64
C ASP A 256 -0.19 -17.59 7.61
N ARG A 257 -0.65 -18.43 6.66
CA ARG A 257 -1.61 -18.05 5.60
C ARG A 257 -3.07 -18.23 6.00
N ILE A 258 -3.39 -18.82 7.14
CA ILE A 258 -4.77 -19.15 7.49
C ILE A 258 -5.67 -17.93 7.50
N LEU A 259 -5.24 -16.84 8.14
CA LEU A 259 -6.01 -15.60 8.20
C LEU A 259 -6.14 -14.95 6.82
N THR A 260 -5.04 -14.90 6.07
CA THR A 260 -5.01 -14.35 4.70
C THR A 260 -6.01 -15.06 3.80
N ASP A 261 -6.03 -16.40 3.80
CA ASP A 261 -6.92 -17.18 2.95
C ASP A 261 -8.40 -16.96 3.30
N PHE A 262 -8.75 -16.73 4.58
CA PHE A 262 -10.09 -16.33 4.97
C PHE A 262 -10.45 -14.94 4.46
N LEU A 263 -9.55 -13.97 4.57
CA LEU A 263 -9.80 -12.58 4.19
C LEU A 263 -9.73 -12.35 2.67
N ASP A 264 -9.03 -13.20 1.92
CA ASP A 264 -8.98 -13.14 0.46
C ASP A 264 -10.20 -13.77 -0.22
N THR A 265 -11.11 -14.34 0.57
CA THR A 265 -12.37 -14.87 0.04
C THR A 265 -13.26 -13.73 -0.45
N ASP A 266 -13.82 -13.81 -1.66
CA ASP A 266 -14.82 -12.86 -2.19
C ASP A 266 -16.18 -13.06 -1.48
N SER A 267 -16.19 -12.81 -0.19
CA SER A 267 -17.34 -12.96 0.72
C SER A 267 -17.37 -11.81 1.70
N SER A 268 -18.58 -11.31 2.00
CA SER A 268 -18.76 -10.47 3.19
C SER A 268 -18.70 -11.36 4.42
N LEU A 269 -17.73 -11.15 5.28
CA LEU A 269 -17.56 -11.91 6.52
C LEU A 269 -16.83 -11.06 7.58
N VAL A 270 -16.93 -11.49 8.84
CA VAL A 270 -16.10 -10.96 9.91
C VAL A 270 -15.37 -12.10 10.57
N VAL A 271 -14.05 -12.05 10.57
CA VAL A 271 -13.21 -12.98 11.32
C VAL A 271 -12.87 -12.37 12.66
N ASN A 272 -13.01 -13.15 13.73
CA ASN A 272 -12.63 -12.74 15.07
C ASN A 272 -11.74 -13.78 15.70
N VAL A 273 -10.67 -13.31 16.35
CA VAL A 273 -9.75 -14.16 17.11
C VAL A 273 -9.68 -13.61 18.52
N HIS A 274 -10.29 -14.34 19.47
CA HIS A 274 -10.18 -14.03 20.89
C HIS A 274 -9.01 -14.76 21.49
N ILE A 275 -8.21 -14.04 22.28
CA ILE A 275 -6.99 -14.53 22.90
C ILE A 275 -7.00 -14.13 24.37
N GLN A 276 -6.92 -15.14 25.24
CA GLN A 276 -6.86 -14.95 26.69
C GLN A 276 -5.65 -15.68 27.24
N ALA A 277 -4.71 -14.97 27.82
CA ALA A 277 -3.59 -15.59 28.51
C ALA A 277 -4.06 -16.30 29.80
N LEU A 278 -3.56 -17.49 30.06
CA LEU A 278 -3.69 -18.16 31.35
C LEU A 278 -2.51 -17.77 32.25
N GLU A 279 -2.78 -17.72 33.56
CA GLU A 279 -1.71 -17.56 34.52
C GLU A 279 -0.74 -18.74 34.42
N GLN A 280 0.57 -18.44 34.42
CA GLN A 280 1.62 -19.47 34.21
C GLN A 280 1.48 -20.65 35.17
N THR A 281 1.16 -20.38 36.42
CA THR A 281 0.96 -21.43 37.45
C THR A 281 -0.25 -22.31 37.13
N GLU A 282 -1.33 -21.76 36.65
CA GLU A 282 -2.53 -22.50 36.23
C GLU A 282 -2.27 -23.30 34.96
N ALA A 283 -1.59 -22.73 33.98
CA ALA A 283 -1.22 -23.38 32.72
C ALA A 283 -0.37 -24.63 33.01
N VAL A 284 0.69 -24.49 33.79
CA VAL A 284 1.57 -25.61 34.19
C VAL A 284 0.79 -26.67 34.95
N LYS A 285 -0.09 -26.30 35.86
CA LYS A 285 -0.93 -27.23 36.64
C LYS A 285 -1.90 -28.00 35.74
N MET A 286 -2.51 -27.31 34.78
CA MET A 286 -3.42 -27.90 33.79
C MET A 286 -2.70 -28.94 32.92
N VAL A 287 -1.52 -28.58 32.38
CA VAL A 287 -0.71 -29.50 31.55
C VAL A 287 -0.23 -30.71 32.36
N LYS A 288 0.23 -30.51 33.60
CA LYS A 288 0.62 -31.61 34.51
C LYS A 288 -0.53 -32.58 34.78
N ARG A 289 -1.74 -32.06 35.03
CA ARG A 289 -2.95 -32.91 35.20
C ARG A 289 -3.18 -33.75 33.94
N LYS A 290 -3.11 -33.11 32.76
CA LYS A 290 -3.32 -33.81 31.49
C LYS A 290 -2.27 -34.89 31.24
N ILE A 291 -1.01 -34.64 31.60
CA ILE A 291 0.05 -35.67 31.55
C ILE A 291 -0.28 -36.82 32.46
N THR A 292 -0.71 -36.53 33.70
CA THR A 292 -1.13 -37.60 34.69
C THR A 292 -2.29 -38.44 34.14
N ASP A 293 -3.28 -37.80 33.54
CA ASP A 293 -4.43 -38.48 32.92
C ASP A 293 -3.98 -39.39 31.76
N LEU A 294 -3.10 -38.90 30.89
CA LEU A 294 -2.52 -39.67 29.78
C LEU A 294 -1.66 -40.82 30.27
N ASP A 295 -0.84 -40.62 31.29
CA ASP A 295 -0.05 -41.68 31.91
C ASP A 295 -0.95 -42.74 32.59
N ALA A 296 -2.06 -42.33 33.21
CA ALA A 296 -3.06 -43.25 33.76
C ALA A 296 -3.75 -44.09 32.66
N MET A 297 -4.14 -43.46 31.55
CA MET A 297 -4.69 -44.13 30.36
C MET A 297 -3.68 -45.12 29.77
N LYS A 298 -2.40 -44.71 29.68
CA LYS A 298 -1.30 -45.57 29.22
C LYS A 298 -1.18 -46.84 30.10
N ILE A 299 -1.20 -46.68 31.43
CA ILE A 299 -1.17 -47.80 32.38
C ILE A 299 -2.39 -48.72 32.20
N GLN A 300 -3.60 -48.14 31.97
CA GLN A 300 -4.81 -48.92 31.70
C GLN A 300 -4.71 -49.76 30.43
N GLU A 301 -4.26 -49.15 29.32
CA GLU A 301 -4.07 -49.89 28.06
C GLU A 301 -2.98 -50.94 28.15
N GLN A 302 -1.87 -50.69 28.89
CA GLN A 302 -0.85 -51.69 29.16
C GLN A 302 -1.39 -52.90 29.97
N LYS A 303 -2.20 -52.63 31.02
CA LYS A 303 -2.88 -53.68 31.78
C LYS A 303 -3.85 -54.48 30.92
N LYS A 304 -4.53 -53.84 30.00
CA LYS A 304 -5.45 -54.49 29.07
C LYS A 304 -4.68 -55.38 28.07
N ALA A 305 -3.59 -54.84 27.48
CA ALA A 305 -2.72 -55.59 26.58
C ALA A 305 -2.18 -56.88 27.22
N VAL A 306 -1.65 -56.80 28.44
CA VAL A 306 -1.18 -57.97 29.20
C VAL A 306 -2.31 -58.97 29.42
N ARG A 307 -3.52 -58.52 29.80
CA ARG A 307 -4.66 -59.40 30.02
C ARG A 307 -5.11 -60.10 28.75
N ASP A 308 -5.00 -59.40 27.62
CA ASP A 308 -5.43 -59.89 26.31
C ASP A 308 -4.28 -60.63 25.57
N GLY A 309 -3.09 -60.82 26.22
CA GLY A 309 -1.95 -61.59 25.69
C GLY A 309 -1.06 -60.87 24.69
N TYR A 310 -1.14 -59.53 24.64
CA TYR A 310 -0.29 -58.68 23.78
C TYR A 310 0.89 -58.12 24.57
N ASP A 311 1.93 -57.67 23.81
CA ASP A 311 3.10 -57.05 24.40
C ASP A 311 2.72 -55.67 25.02
N MET A 312 3.26 -55.36 26.21
CA MET A 312 3.04 -54.09 26.94
C MET A 312 3.53 -52.88 26.20
N ASP A 313 4.46 -53.06 25.24
CA ASP A 313 4.99 -51.95 24.42
C ASP A 313 4.10 -51.58 23.24
N ILE A 314 3.07 -52.37 22.93
CA ILE A 314 2.07 -52.11 21.92
C ILE A 314 1.02 -51.14 22.49
N LEU A 315 1.34 -49.84 22.43
CA LEU A 315 0.41 -48.78 22.82
C LEU A 315 -0.33 -48.24 21.59
N PRO A 316 -1.59 -47.81 21.75
CA PRO A 316 -2.21 -47.00 20.73
C PRO A 316 -1.30 -45.83 20.35
N SER A 317 -1.01 -45.65 19.07
CA SER A 317 -0.14 -44.59 18.52
C SER A 317 -0.48 -43.18 19.05
N ASP A 318 -1.76 -42.95 19.23
CA ASP A 318 -2.31 -41.68 19.70
C ASP A 318 -1.87 -41.35 21.13
N LEU A 319 -1.87 -42.33 22.05
CA LEU A 319 -1.47 -42.13 23.45
C LEU A 319 0.04 -41.86 23.58
N ALA A 320 0.87 -42.50 22.75
CA ALA A 320 2.31 -42.23 22.73
C ALA A 320 2.59 -40.81 22.21
N THR A 321 1.93 -40.43 21.12
CA THR A 321 2.10 -39.13 20.49
C THR A 321 1.62 -37.99 21.41
N TYR A 322 0.42 -38.08 21.97
CA TYR A 322 -0.12 -37.08 22.88
C TYR A 322 0.64 -36.95 24.19
N GLY A 323 1.16 -38.07 24.73
CA GLY A 323 2.01 -38.07 25.92
C GLY A 323 3.32 -37.32 25.68
N GLY A 324 3.96 -37.57 24.52
CA GLY A 324 5.19 -36.86 24.11
C GLY A 324 4.94 -35.36 23.89
N ALA A 325 3.88 -35.02 23.18
CA ALA A 325 3.50 -33.63 22.93
C ALA A 325 3.19 -32.85 24.23
N ALA A 326 2.47 -33.48 25.19
CA ALA A 326 2.16 -32.86 26.47
C ALA A 326 3.41 -32.62 27.33
N LYS A 327 4.39 -33.54 27.31
CA LYS A 327 5.67 -33.38 28.02
C LYS A 327 6.52 -32.29 27.37
N LYS A 328 6.58 -32.22 26.03
CA LYS A 328 7.25 -31.14 25.31
C LYS A 328 6.63 -29.79 25.65
N LEU A 329 5.28 -29.68 25.62
CA LEU A 329 4.56 -28.46 26.00
C LEU A 329 4.92 -28.02 27.43
N LEU A 330 4.99 -28.95 28.39
CA LEU A 330 5.38 -28.64 29.76
C LEU A 330 6.81 -28.09 29.83
N GLN A 331 7.72 -28.68 29.07
CA GLN A 331 9.12 -28.23 28.99
C GLN A 331 9.19 -26.83 28.36
N ASP A 332 8.46 -26.57 27.27
CA ASP A 332 8.43 -25.26 26.62
C ASP A 332 7.89 -24.17 27.56
N LEU A 333 6.83 -24.46 28.32
CA LEU A 333 6.27 -23.54 29.33
C LEU A 333 7.21 -23.30 30.54
N GLN A 334 8.12 -24.22 30.85
CA GLN A 334 9.03 -24.09 31.98
C GLN A 334 10.41 -23.55 31.63
N SER A 335 10.88 -23.77 30.40
CA SER A 335 12.26 -23.50 29.99
C SER A 335 12.40 -22.42 28.93
N ARG A 336 11.32 -22.07 28.24
CA ARG A 336 11.29 -21.06 27.20
C ARG A 336 10.39 -19.89 27.61
N ASN A 337 10.54 -18.73 26.97
CA ASN A 337 9.66 -17.58 27.19
C ASN A 337 8.30 -17.79 26.48
N GLU A 338 7.66 -18.94 26.75
CA GLU A 338 6.37 -19.33 26.21
C GLU A 338 5.28 -19.19 27.28
N ARG A 339 4.18 -18.55 26.90
CA ARG A 339 2.93 -18.50 27.70
C ARG A 339 1.89 -19.40 27.10
N TYR A 340 0.83 -19.67 27.84
CA TYR A 340 -0.28 -20.50 27.40
C TYR A 340 -1.54 -19.66 27.24
N PHE A 341 -2.13 -19.74 26.07
CA PHE A 341 -3.31 -18.96 25.68
C PHE A 341 -4.49 -19.88 25.38
N LEU A 342 -5.68 -19.39 25.70
CA LEU A 342 -6.94 -19.91 25.20
C LEU A 342 -7.40 -19.08 24.02
N LEU A 343 -7.52 -19.72 22.86
CA LEU A 343 -7.90 -19.09 21.61
C LEU A 343 -9.27 -19.55 21.16
N THR A 344 -10.12 -18.59 20.75
CA THR A 344 -11.38 -18.84 20.05
C THR A 344 -11.35 -18.12 18.71
N PHE A 345 -11.48 -18.86 17.61
CA PHE A 345 -11.52 -18.29 16.26
C PHE A 345 -12.95 -18.40 15.73
N LEU A 346 -13.59 -17.27 15.43
CA LEU A 346 -14.96 -17.16 14.96
C LEU A 346 -15.03 -16.56 13.57
N VAL A 347 -16.01 -17.02 12.79
CA VAL A 347 -16.34 -16.45 11.48
C VAL A 347 -17.84 -16.15 11.46
N LEU A 348 -18.18 -14.90 11.19
CA LEU A 348 -19.55 -14.45 10.97
C LEU A 348 -19.77 -14.25 9.47
N ASN A 349 -20.65 -15.02 8.87
CA ASN A 349 -21.02 -14.93 7.45
C ASN A 349 -22.38 -14.25 7.28
N TYR A 350 -22.57 -13.59 6.15
CA TYR A 350 -23.79 -12.89 5.76
C TYR A 350 -24.34 -13.42 4.43
N GLY A 351 -25.66 -13.32 4.25
CA GLY A 351 -26.31 -13.64 2.98
C GLY A 351 -27.69 -13.01 2.88
N ASP A 352 -28.10 -12.59 1.67
CA ASP A 352 -29.43 -12.01 1.43
C ASP A 352 -30.53 -13.08 1.48
N THR A 353 -30.16 -14.30 1.14
CA THR A 353 -31.06 -15.46 1.14
C THR A 353 -30.40 -16.64 1.82
N LYS A 354 -31.21 -17.60 2.28
CA LYS A 354 -30.68 -18.83 2.89
C LYS A 354 -29.70 -19.55 1.95
N ARG A 355 -29.99 -19.62 0.66
CA ARG A 355 -29.08 -20.25 -0.33
C ARG A 355 -27.75 -19.50 -0.45
N LYS A 356 -27.77 -18.17 -0.50
CA LYS A 356 -26.54 -17.37 -0.51
C LYS A 356 -25.74 -17.57 0.77
N LEU A 357 -26.39 -17.52 1.95
CA LEU A 357 -25.71 -17.76 3.21
C LEU A 357 -25.06 -19.15 3.27
N GLU A 358 -25.78 -20.21 2.85
CA GLU A 358 -25.23 -21.58 2.80
C GLU A 358 -23.99 -21.66 1.89
N ASN A 359 -24.03 -21.00 0.73
CA ASN A 359 -22.89 -20.93 -0.18
C ASN A 359 -21.68 -20.21 0.45
N GLU A 360 -21.91 -19.10 1.15
CA GLU A 360 -20.83 -18.36 1.82
C GLU A 360 -20.19 -19.17 2.96
N VAL A 361 -21.03 -19.85 3.76
CA VAL A 361 -20.53 -20.76 4.81
C VAL A 361 -19.77 -21.95 4.20
N PHE A 362 -20.22 -22.48 3.08
CA PHE A 362 -19.53 -23.56 2.38
C PHE A 362 -18.16 -23.12 1.84
N ARG A 363 -18.05 -21.92 1.26
CA ARG A 363 -16.77 -21.33 0.82
C ARG A 363 -15.79 -21.19 1.98
N THR A 364 -16.24 -20.59 3.08
CA THR A 364 -15.37 -20.40 4.27
C THR A 364 -14.99 -21.73 4.93
N ALA A 365 -15.88 -22.74 4.90
CA ALA A 365 -15.53 -24.09 5.33
C ALA A 365 -14.47 -24.74 4.43
N GLY A 366 -14.49 -24.48 3.12
CA GLY A 366 -13.45 -24.93 2.19
C GLY A 366 -12.08 -24.34 2.50
N VAL A 367 -12.03 -23.07 2.90
CA VAL A 367 -10.79 -22.44 3.39
C VAL A 367 -10.26 -23.14 4.63
N ALA A 368 -11.13 -23.41 5.62
CA ALA A 368 -10.72 -24.14 6.82
C ALA A 368 -10.12 -25.53 6.50
N GLN A 369 -10.77 -26.26 5.58
CA GLN A 369 -10.30 -27.59 5.15
C GLN A 369 -8.93 -27.55 4.48
N LYS A 370 -8.63 -26.51 3.69
CA LYS A 370 -7.30 -26.29 3.10
C LYS A 370 -6.17 -26.27 4.16
N HIS A 371 -6.50 -25.81 5.36
CA HIS A 371 -5.58 -25.72 6.51
C HIS A 371 -5.76 -26.87 7.52
N ASN A 372 -6.34 -27.99 7.13
CA ASN A 372 -6.64 -29.12 8.00
C ASN A 372 -7.44 -28.74 9.26
N CYS A 373 -8.32 -27.75 9.12
CA CYS A 373 -9.23 -27.30 10.15
C CYS A 373 -10.68 -27.54 9.73
N THR A 374 -11.61 -27.52 10.68
CA THR A 374 -13.04 -27.65 10.41
C THR A 374 -13.77 -26.40 10.88
N LEU A 375 -14.57 -25.78 10.01
CA LEU A 375 -15.45 -24.69 10.39
C LEU A 375 -16.82 -25.26 10.78
N THR A 376 -17.16 -25.15 12.07
CA THR A 376 -18.39 -25.70 12.64
C THR A 376 -19.32 -24.59 13.08
N ARG A 377 -20.61 -24.66 12.70
CA ARG A 377 -21.60 -23.68 13.15
C ARG A 377 -21.84 -23.76 14.64
N LEU A 378 -22.12 -22.61 15.25
CA LEU A 378 -22.51 -22.49 16.66
C LEU A 378 -23.99 -22.86 16.83
N ASP A 379 -24.30 -24.15 16.78
CA ASP A 379 -25.68 -24.64 16.92
C ASP A 379 -26.25 -24.21 18.29
N PHE A 380 -27.43 -23.57 18.29
CA PHE A 380 -28.12 -23.02 19.45
C PHE A 380 -27.36 -21.89 20.19
N GLN A 381 -26.25 -21.39 19.64
CA GLN A 381 -25.44 -20.32 20.24
C GLN A 381 -25.21 -19.14 19.27
N GLN A 382 -26.12 -18.93 18.32
CA GLN A 382 -25.99 -17.92 17.29
C GLN A 382 -25.97 -16.49 17.86
N GLU A 383 -26.77 -16.19 18.87
CA GLU A 383 -26.76 -14.90 19.58
C GLU A 383 -25.44 -14.66 20.28
N ARG A 384 -24.91 -15.64 21.01
CA ARG A 384 -23.58 -15.55 21.63
C ARG A 384 -22.47 -15.42 20.60
N GLY A 385 -22.62 -16.13 19.47
CA GLY A 385 -21.70 -16.01 18.34
C GLY A 385 -21.69 -14.60 17.75
N LEU A 386 -22.85 -13.96 17.57
CA LEU A 386 -22.93 -12.56 17.17
C LEU A 386 -22.24 -11.64 18.19
N VAL A 387 -22.61 -11.73 19.47
CA VAL A 387 -22.03 -10.91 20.53
C VAL A 387 -20.50 -11.03 20.56
N SER A 388 -19.96 -12.25 20.44
CA SER A 388 -18.51 -12.49 20.41
C SER A 388 -17.87 -12.07 19.06
N SER A 389 -18.66 -11.76 18.05
CA SER A 389 -18.15 -11.25 16.77
C SER A 389 -18.12 -9.73 16.69
N LEU A 390 -18.68 -9.01 17.67
CA LEU A 390 -18.58 -7.55 17.75
C LEU A 390 -17.26 -7.14 18.40
N PRO A 391 -16.55 -6.11 17.90
CA PRO A 391 -15.26 -5.63 18.43
C PRO A 391 -15.43 -4.89 19.76
N LEU A 392 -15.94 -5.60 20.75
CA LEU A 392 -16.16 -5.10 22.09
C LEU A 392 -15.20 -5.73 23.11
N GLY A 393 -14.46 -6.78 22.72
CA GLY A 393 -13.57 -7.51 23.61
C GLY A 393 -14.32 -8.41 24.60
N GLU A 394 -15.46 -8.96 24.17
CA GLU A 394 -16.27 -9.90 24.95
C GLU A 394 -16.41 -11.22 24.22
N ASN A 395 -16.03 -12.33 24.86
CA ASN A 395 -16.21 -13.67 24.35
C ASN A 395 -17.23 -14.45 25.19
N GLN A 396 -18.36 -14.79 24.61
CA GLN A 396 -19.41 -15.62 25.22
C GLN A 396 -19.35 -17.08 24.76
N ILE A 397 -18.40 -17.41 23.90
CA ILE A 397 -18.18 -18.76 23.41
C ILE A 397 -17.10 -19.44 24.21
N HIS A 398 -17.44 -20.54 24.90
CA HIS A 398 -16.51 -21.29 25.75
C HIS A 398 -15.78 -22.42 25.00
N ILE A 399 -15.78 -22.38 23.67
CA ILE A 399 -15.04 -23.33 22.83
C ILE A 399 -13.68 -22.70 22.59
N THR A 400 -12.66 -23.22 23.26
CA THR A 400 -11.31 -22.69 23.22
C THR A 400 -10.30 -23.74 22.80
N ARG A 401 -9.24 -23.33 22.10
CA ARG A 401 -8.03 -24.12 21.83
C ARG A 401 -6.89 -23.57 22.65
N GLY A 402 -6.23 -24.44 23.43
CA GLY A 402 -5.00 -24.08 24.13
C GLY A 402 -3.81 -24.04 23.18
N MET A 403 -3.06 -22.95 23.19
CA MET A 403 -1.92 -22.71 22.29
C MET A 403 -0.79 -21.99 23.05
N THR A 404 0.45 -22.24 22.66
CA THR A 404 1.63 -21.50 23.15
C THR A 404 1.77 -20.15 22.45
N THR A 405 2.63 -19.27 22.95
CA THR A 405 2.95 -17.97 22.33
C THR A 405 3.27 -18.10 20.86
N SER A 406 4.22 -18.98 20.52
CA SER A 406 4.65 -19.20 19.14
C SER A 406 3.52 -19.73 18.25
N ALA A 407 2.68 -20.61 18.78
CA ALA A 407 1.55 -21.16 18.05
C ALA A 407 0.43 -20.11 17.79
N VAL A 408 0.22 -19.16 18.71
CA VAL A 408 -0.71 -18.03 18.49
C VAL A 408 -0.11 -17.03 17.51
N ALA A 409 1.18 -16.73 17.60
CA ALA A 409 1.88 -15.78 16.75
C ALA A 409 1.88 -16.18 15.26
N ILE A 410 1.71 -17.50 14.97
CA ILE A 410 1.60 -17.98 13.59
C ILE A 410 0.33 -17.48 12.88
N ILE A 411 -0.71 -17.06 13.65
CA ILE A 411 -1.87 -16.35 13.09
C ILE A 411 -1.47 -14.89 12.89
N VAL A 412 -0.60 -14.67 11.91
CA VAL A 412 -0.06 -13.34 11.62
C VAL A 412 -1.21 -12.40 11.24
N PRO A 413 -1.35 -11.23 11.92
CA PRO A 413 -2.47 -10.30 11.69
C PRO A 413 -2.34 -9.50 10.38
N PHE A 414 -1.20 -9.64 9.70
CA PHE A 414 -0.91 -8.93 8.46
C PHE A 414 -1.20 -9.80 7.24
N VAL A 415 -1.88 -9.23 6.25
CA VAL A 415 -2.35 -9.94 5.06
C VAL A 415 -1.65 -9.40 3.82
N THR A 416 -2.20 -8.36 3.23
CA THR A 416 -1.70 -7.74 2.01
C THR A 416 -1.86 -6.24 2.16
N GLN A 417 -0.77 -5.53 1.96
CA GLN A 417 -0.77 -4.09 1.99
C GLN A 417 -1.57 -3.54 0.81
N GLU A 418 -2.37 -2.52 1.06
CA GLU A 418 -3.19 -1.85 0.06
C GLU A 418 -2.77 -0.39 -0.06
N LEU A 419 -2.83 0.13 -1.27
CA LEU A 419 -2.64 1.55 -1.56
C LEU A 419 -3.88 2.09 -2.23
N PHE A 420 -4.73 2.73 -1.45
CA PHE A 420 -5.91 3.39 -1.95
C PHE A 420 -6.06 4.76 -1.27
N GLN A 421 -5.62 5.79 -1.97
CA GLN A 421 -5.74 7.19 -1.53
C GLN A 421 -6.91 7.85 -2.26
N GLY A 422 -7.54 8.81 -1.61
CA GLY A 422 -8.59 9.65 -2.21
C GLY A 422 -8.03 10.91 -2.89
N GLY A 423 -8.91 11.85 -3.24
CA GLY A 423 -8.51 13.15 -3.79
C GLY A 423 -7.90 13.06 -5.18
N ASP A 424 -6.74 13.70 -5.37
CA ASP A 424 -6.01 13.78 -6.65
C ASP A 424 -5.27 12.49 -7.03
N SER A 425 -5.53 11.38 -6.32
CA SER A 425 -4.89 10.10 -6.61
C SER A 425 -5.13 9.62 -8.04
N LEU A 426 -4.12 9.01 -8.63
CA LEU A 426 -4.14 8.38 -9.94
C LEU A 426 -4.17 6.86 -9.80
N TYR A 427 -4.68 6.19 -10.83
CA TYR A 427 -4.72 4.74 -10.90
C TYR A 427 -3.43 4.18 -11.48
N TYR A 428 -2.83 3.18 -10.82
CA TYR A 428 -1.56 2.55 -11.24
C TYR A 428 -1.68 1.05 -11.55
N GLY A 429 -2.83 0.46 -11.38
CA GLY A 429 -3.06 -0.96 -11.66
C GLY A 429 -3.92 -1.63 -10.59
N LEU A 430 -4.07 -2.93 -10.72
CA LEU A 430 -4.65 -3.77 -9.67
C LEU A 430 -3.50 -4.41 -8.88
N ASN A 431 -3.62 -4.47 -7.56
CA ASN A 431 -2.71 -5.24 -6.73
C ASN A 431 -2.79 -6.72 -7.16
N ALA A 432 -1.68 -7.30 -7.60
CA ALA A 432 -1.64 -8.65 -8.14
C ALA A 432 -1.96 -9.75 -7.10
N LYS A 433 -1.98 -9.40 -5.81
CA LYS A 433 -2.35 -10.31 -4.71
C LYS A 433 -3.82 -10.20 -4.34
N SER A 434 -4.29 -9.02 -4.00
CA SER A 434 -5.68 -8.82 -3.55
C SER A 434 -6.66 -8.58 -4.69
N GLY A 435 -6.19 -8.13 -5.85
CA GLY A 435 -7.03 -7.68 -6.95
C GLY A 435 -7.64 -6.29 -6.74
N ASN A 436 -7.29 -5.56 -5.68
CA ASN A 436 -7.80 -4.22 -5.43
C ASN A 436 -7.08 -3.16 -6.29
N MET A 437 -7.79 -2.06 -6.59
CA MET A 437 -7.19 -0.94 -7.33
C MET A 437 -6.09 -0.27 -6.49
N ILE A 438 -4.98 0.01 -7.14
CA ILE A 438 -3.91 0.84 -6.59
C ILE A 438 -4.18 2.27 -7.03
N MET A 439 -4.51 3.11 -6.06
CA MET A 439 -4.77 4.54 -6.24
C MET A 439 -3.82 5.32 -5.33
N LEU A 440 -2.97 6.15 -5.89
CA LEU A 440 -2.04 6.95 -5.10
C LEU A 440 -1.84 8.35 -5.67
N ASP A 441 -1.51 9.29 -4.80
CA ASP A 441 -1.16 10.66 -5.12
C ASP A 441 0.31 10.89 -4.83
N ARG A 442 1.12 10.99 -5.87
CA ARG A 442 2.56 11.22 -5.75
C ARG A 442 2.90 12.57 -5.12
N LYS A 443 2.05 13.58 -5.27
CA LYS A 443 2.27 14.91 -4.67
C LYS A 443 2.23 14.87 -3.14
N ASN A 444 1.50 13.91 -2.57
CA ASN A 444 1.41 13.71 -1.13
C ASN A 444 2.56 12.86 -0.56
N ALA A 445 3.39 12.25 -1.42
CA ALA A 445 4.56 11.52 -0.97
C ALA A 445 5.61 12.47 -0.35
N ARG A 446 6.41 11.94 0.55
CA ARG A 446 7.53 12.66 1.16
C ARG A 446 8.51 13.19 0.09
N SER A 447 8.71 12.42 -0.98
CA SER A 447 9.41 12.83 -2.19
C SER A 447 8.62 12.38 -3.44
N PRO A 448 8.03 13.31 -4.23
CA PRO A 448 7.20 12.97 -5.38
C PRO A 448 7.99 12.43 -6.58
N ASN A 449 9.33 12.46 -6.51
CA ASN A 449 10.20 12.03 -7.58
C ASN A 449 10.01 10.55 -7.90
N GLY A 450 10.16 10.18 -9.16
CA GLY A 450 9.90 8.82 -9.60
C GLY A 450 10.88 8.26 -10.62
N LEU A 451 10.92 6.94 -10.67
CA LEU A 451 11.70 6.18 -11.64
C LEU A 451 10.82 5.08 -12.27
N VAL A 452 10.99 4.85 -13.56
CA VAL A 452 10.32 3.78 -14.29
C VAL A 452 11.35 2.90 -14.97
N PHE A 453 11.44 1.64 -14.53
CA PHE A 453 12.40 0.65 -15.04
C PHE A 453 11.69 -0.42 -15.86
N GLY A 454 12.24 -0.79 -16.99
CA GLY A 454 11.69 -1.89 -17.78
C GLY A 454 12.50 -2.20 -19.03
N THR A 455 12.56 -3.48 -19.38
CA THR A 455 13.16 -3.93 -20.65
C THR A 455 12.41 -3.35 -21.86
N PRO A 456 13.04 -3.29 -23.03
CA PRO A 456 12.35 -2.91 -24.28
C PRO A 456 11.07 -3.72 -24.48
N GLY A 457 9.97 -3.04 -24.80
CA GLY A 457 8.65 -3.67 -24.94
C GLY A 457 7.96 -4.06 -23.62
N GLY A 458 8.54 -3.80 -22.45
CA GLY A 458 7.96 -4.08 -21.12
C GLY A 458 6.80 -3.16 -20.73
N GLY A 459 6.55 -2.08 -21.47
CA GLY A 459 5.43 -1.14 -21.18
C GLY A 459 5.85 0.14 -20.49
N LYS A 460 7.15 0.48 -20.41
CA LYS A 460 7.70 1.69 -19.78
C LYS A 460 7.00 2.98 -20.27
N SER A 461 7.09 3.28 -21.55
CA SER A 461 6.49 4.48 -22.17
C SER A 461 4.95 4.48 -22.05
N PHE A 462 4.33 3.30 -22.10
CA PHE A 462 2.89 3.15 -21.88
C PHE A 462 2.48 3.55 -20.46
N SER A 463 3.22 3.12 -19.45
CA SER A 463 2.96 3.48 -18.04
C SER A 463 3.12 4.98 -17.80
N CYS A 464 4.17 5.61 -18.38
CA CYS A 464 4.33 7.07 -18.32
C CYS A 464 3.17 7.82 -19.01
N LYS A 465 2.79 7.42 -20.22
CA LYS A 465 1.67 8.03 -20.97
C LYS A 465 0.36 7.93 -20.19
N ARG A 466 0.12 6.83 -19.52
CA ARG A 466 -1.06 6.62 -18.70
C ARG A 466 -1.13 7.55 -17.50
N GLU A 467 -0.01 7.74 -16.80
CA GLU A 467 0.08 8.71 -15.71
C GLU A 467 -0.18 10.13 -16.23
N MET A 468 0.44 10.52 -17.36
CA MET A 468 0.23 11.83 -18.01
C MET A 468 -1.25 12.11 -18.32
N ILE A 469 -1.99 11.10 -18.84
CA ILE A 469 -3.42 11.22 -19.08
C ILE A 469 -4.17 11.57 -17.79
N GLY A 470 -3.88 10.87 -16.71
CA GLY A 470 -4.48 11.13 -15.39
C GLY A 470 -4.15 12.54 -14.88
N VAL A 471 -2.90 12.97 -15.01
CA VAL A 471 -2.44 14.31 -14.60
C VAL A 471 -3.18 15.40 -15.39
N LEU A 472 -3.26 15.27 -16.70
CA LEU A 472 -3.87 16.28 -17.56
C LEU A 472 -5.39 16.33 -17.46
N LEU A 473 -6.07 15.18 -17.31
CA LEU A 473 -7.53 15.12 -17.32
C LEU A 473 -8.16 15.32 -15.93
N LYS A 474 -7.48 14.86 -14.84
CA LYS A 474 -8.03 14.87 -13.48
C LYS A 474 -7.41 15.98 -12.61
N ILE A 475 -6.08 16.11 -12.62
CA ILE A 475 -5.36 16.99 -11.67
C ILE A 475 -5.19 18.40 -12.24
N HIS A 476 -5.14 18.53 -13.57
CA HIS A 476 -4.94 19.80 -14.29
C HIS A 476 -3.56 20.47 -14.06
N ASP A 477 -2.56 19.72 -13.63
CA ASP A 477 -1.16 20.14 -13.57
C ASP A 477 -0.51 20.24 -14.97
N HIS A 478 0.72 20.77 -15.05
CA HIS A 478 1.49 20.84 -16.28
C HIS A 478 2.35 19.59 -16.47
N VAL A 479 2.48 19.17 -17.72
CA VAL A 479 3.28 17.99 -18.11
C VAL A 479 4.30 18.38 -19.16
N LEU A 480 5.58 18.11 -18.90
CA LEU A 480 6.69 18.31 -19.85
C LEU A 480 7.39 16.97 -20.08
N VAL A 481 7.69 16.66 -21.33
CA VAL A 481 8.30 15.39 -21.73
C VAL A 481 9.55 15.63 -22.55
N CYS A 482 10.65 15.00 -22.21
CA CYS A 482 11.83 14.84 -23.06
C CYS A 482 11.75 13.51 -23.79
N ASP A 483 11.57 13.54 -25.13
CA ASP A 483 11.29 12.40 -26.01
C ASP A 483 12.43 12.14 -27.00
N PRO A 484 13.42 11.31 -26.65
CA PRO A 484 14.52 10.96 -27.55
C PRO A 484 14.16 10.00 -28.70
N GLU A 485 13.02 9.31 -28.58
CA GLU A 485 12.60 8.27 -29.53
C GLU A 485 11.38 8.67 -30.39
N GLY A 486 10.72 9.80 -30.09
CA GLY A 486 9.55 10.31 -30.82
C GLY A 486 8.27 9.50 -30.59
N GLU A 487 8.09 8.97 -29.38
CA GLU A 487 6.97 8.08 -29.04
C GLU A 487 5.74 8.79 -28.52
N TYR A 488 5.85 10.04 -28.04
CA TYR A 488 4.78 10.75 -27.31
C TYR A 488 3.91 11.63 -28.21
N ALA A 489 4.33 11.94 -29.43
CA ALA A 489 3.65 12.84 -30.35
C ALA A 489 2.16 12.53 -30.58
N PRO A 490 1.69 11.27 -30.72
CA PRO A 490 0.26 10.97 -30.88
C PRO A 490 -0.57 11.39 -29.66
N LEU A 491 -0.05 11.14 -28.44
CA LEU A 491 -0.72 11.51 -27.21
C LEU A 491 -0.79 13.02 -27.02
N VAL A 492 0.30 13.72 -27.34
CA VAL A 492 0.39 15.19 -27.24
C VAL A 492 -0.64 15.83 -28.14
N LYS A 493 -0.79 15.36 -29.37
CA LYS A 493 -1.81 15.85 -30.31
C LYS A 493 -3.22 15.59 -29.82
N LEU A 494 -3.51 14.40 -29.28
CA LEU A 494 -4.83 14.05 -28.76
C LEU A 494 -5.25 14.97 -27.61
N LEU A 495 -4.31 15.32 -26.73
CA LEU A 495 -4.57 16.15 -25.55
C LEU A 495 -4.30 17.64 -25.77
N HIS A 496 -4.29 18.09 -27.03
CA HIS A 496 -4.08 19.47 -27.45
C HIS A 496 -2.78 20.11 -26.91
N GLY A 497 -1.74 19.26 -26.75
CA GLY A 497 -0.42 19.69 -26.32
C GLY A 497 0.42 20.28 -27.45
N GLN A 498 1.60 20.77 -27.10
CA GLN A 498 2.58 21.36 -27.98
C GLN A 498 3.75 20.40 -28.20
N ILE A 499 4.16 20.20 -29.45
CA ILE A 499 5.36 19.46 -29.81
C ILE A 499 6.40 20.47 -30.27
N ILE A 500 7.54 20.53 -29.57
CA ILE A 500 8.70 21.31 -29.92
C ILE A 500 9.72 20.35 -30.54
N LYS A 501 9.92 20.45 -31.85
CA LYS A 501 10.81 19.54 -32.56
C LYS A 501 12.21 20.13 -32.67
N LEU A 502 13.13 19.59 -31.90
CA LEU A 502 14.53 20.01 -31.94
C LEU A 502 15.27 19.15 -32.99
N SER A 503 15.57 19.75 -34.12
CA SER A 503 16.31 19.07 -35.21
C SER A 503 17.07 20.11 -36.02
N PRO A 504 18.17 19.72 -36.73
CA PRO A 504 18.94 20.65 -37.59
C PRO A 504 18.11 21.32 -38.70
N THR A 505 16.95 20.75 -39.02
CA THR A 505 16.03 21.27 -40.07
C THR A 505 14.85 22.04 -39.50
N SER A 506 14.69 22.04 -38.14
CA SER A 506 13.62 22.76 -37.48
C SER A 506 13.95 24.26 -37.37
N ARG A 507 12.91 25.06 -37.17
CA ARG A 507 13.00 26.47 -36.78
C ARG A 507 12.71 26.71 -35.30
N ASP A 508 12.49 25.62 -34.55
CA ASP A 508 12.26 25.63 -33.12
C ASP A 508 13.61 25.61 -32.41
N TYR A 509 14.03 26.77 -31.90
CA TYR A 509 15.29 26.90 -31.18
C TYR A 509 15.06 27.09 -29.68
N LEU A 510 15.92 26.49 -28.90
CA LEU A 510 16.04 26.69 -27.43
C LEU A 510 17.42 27.22 -27.13
N ASN A 511 17.49 28.34 -26.48
CA ASN A 511 18.75 28.92 -26.06
C ASN A 511 19.21 28.29 -24.72
N PRO A 512 20.38 27.63 -24.68
CA PRO A 512 20.93 27.10 -23.43
C PRO A 512 21.15 28.15 -22.35
N LEU A 513 21.34 29.39 -22.74
CA LEU A 513 21.65 30.50 -21.85
C LEU A 513 20.42 31.29 -21.38
N ASP A 514 19.19 30.84 -21.67
CA ASP A 514 18.00 31.46 -21.12
C ASP A 514 17.99 31.36 -19.59
N ILE A 515 17.67 32.45 -18.92
CA ILE A 515 17.61 32.55 -17.46
C ILE A 515 16.25 33.12 -17.02
N ASN A 516 15.67 32.52 -15.99
CA ASN A 516 14.47 33.06 -15.35
C ASN A 516 14.92 33.91 -14.13
N LEU A 517 14.50 35.18 -14.09
CA LEU A 517 14.81 36.08 -12.98
C LEU A 517 13.79 36.00 -11.83
N ASN A 518 12.65 35.30 -12.03
CA ASN A 518 11.60 35.15 -11.03
C ASN A 518 11.92 34.01 -10.04
N TYR A 519 13.10 34.01 -9.49
CA TYR A 519 13.52 33.11 -8.42
C TYR A 519 13.06 33.63 -7.04
N SER A 520 13.17 32.76 -6.02
CA SER A 520 12.95 33.20 -4.64
C SER A 520 14.09 34.16 -4.19
N GLU A 521 13.78 35.00 -3.20
CA GLU A 521 14.75 35.95 -2.62
C GLU A 521 16.01 35.29 -2.06
N ASP A 522 15.98 33.98 -1.79
CA ASP A 522 17.03 33.21 -1.14
C ASP A 522 18.04 32.53 -2.11
N GLU A 523 17.77 32.49 -3.42
CA GLU A 523 18.66 31.81 -4.38
C GLU A 523 19.14 32.73 -5.50
N ASN A 524 20.44 32.60 -5.83
CA ASN A 524 21.04 33.35 -6.93
C ASN A 524 20.84 32.63 -8.28
N PRO A 525 19.99 33.14 -9.18
CA PRO A 525 19.72 32.52 -10.47
C PRO A 525 20.99 32.35 -11.34
N LEU A 526 21.95 33.29 -11.21
CA LEU A 526 23.18 33.25 -11.99
C LEU A 526 24.11 32.11 -11.54
N ALA A 527 24.16 31.80 -10.24
CA ALA A 527 24.95 30.69 -9.73
C ALA A 527 24.47 29.34 -10.32
N LEU A 528 23.14 29.14 -10.32
CA LEU A 528 22.56 27.92 -10.91
C LEU A 528 22.78 27.84 -12.43
N LYS A 529 22.68 28.97 -13.10
CA LYS A 529 22.97 29.03 -14.54
C LYS A 529 24.44 28.80 -14.84
N SER A 530 25.33 29.23 -13.97
CA SER A 530 26.78 28.94 -14.06
C SER A 530 27.04 27.43 -13.94
N ASP A 531 26.42 26.76 -12.97
CA ASP A 531 26.52 25.29 -12.81
C ASP A 531 26.00 24.54 -14.03
N PHE A 532 24.88 25.02 -14.62
CA PHE A 532 24.37 24.47 -15.87
C PHE A 532 25.35 24.65 -17.02
N VAL A 533 25.93 25.84 -17.20
CA VAL A 533 26.90 26.14 -18.28
C VAL A 533 28.17 25.33 -18.11
N LEU A 534 28.64 25.13 -16.89
CA LEU A 534 29.76 24.24 -16.58
C LEU A 534 29.45 22.80 -17.03
N SER A 535 28.28 22.31 -16.73
CA SER A 535 27.83 20.96 -17.16
C SER A 535 27.74 20.85 -18.68
N LEU A 536 27.24 21.87 -19.35
CA LEU A 536 27.15 21.94 -20.81
C LEU A 536 28.55 21.96 -21.45
N CYS A 537 29.45 22.78 -20.94
CA CYS A 537 30.84 22.84 -21.44
C CYS A 537 31.58 21.52 -21.24
N GLU A 538 31.38 20.84 -20.12
CA GLU A 538 31.96 19.52 -19.86
C GLU A 538 31.47 18.47 -20.87
N LEU A 539 30.16 18.46 -21.18
CA LEU A 539 29.62 17.59 -22.24
C LEU A 539 30.22 17.89 -23.62
N ILE A 540 30.45 19.15 -23.91
CA ILE A 540 31.00 19.60 -25.22
C ILE A 540 32.48 19.26 -25.33
N MET A 541 33.26 19.54 -24.31
CA MET A 541 34.70 19.27 -24.31
C MET A 541 35.04 17.78 -24.32
N GLY A 542 34.20 16.98 -23.67
CA GLY A 542 34.44 15.57 -23.48
C GLY A 542 35.68 15.28 -22.61
N GLY A 543 35.96 14.03 -22.38
CA GLY A 543 37.11 13.60 -21.59
C GLY A 543 36.78 12.77 -20.39
N LYS A 544 37.73 11.94 -19.91
CA LYS A 544 37.47 11.05 -18.74
C LYS A 544 37.64 11.76 -17.39
N THR A 545 38.25 12.93 -17.37
CA THR A 545 38.60 13.66 -16.13
C THR A 545 37.71 14.87 -15.85
N GLY A 546 36.79 15.20 -16.75
CA GLY A 546 35.94 16.40 -16.64
C GLY A 546 36.72 17.70 -16.83
N LEU A 547 36.09 18.84 -16.48
CA LEU A 547 36.72 20.16 -16.53
C LEU A 547 37.75 20.33 -15.39
N GLU A 548 38.90 20.87 -15.73
CA GLU A 548 39.93 21.27 -14.76
C GLU A 548 39.47 22.49 -13.91
N ALA A 549 40.02 22.65 -12.71
CA ALA A 549 39.64 23.74 -11.81
C ALA A 549 39.78 25.13 -12.42
N ILE A 550 40.81 25.33 -13.26
CA ILE A 550 41.07 26.61 -13.94
C ILE A 550 40.03 26.82 -15.04
N GLU A 551 39.69 25.77 -15.80
CA GLU A 551 38.63 25.80 -16.83
C GLU A 551 37.26 26.18 -16.25
N ARG A 552 36.91 25.62 -15.10
CA ARG A 552 35.70 26.02 -14.36
C ARG A 552 35.72 27.50 -14.00
N THR A 553 36.84 28.01 -13.54
CA THR A 553 36.98 29.41 -13.16
C THR A 553 36.85 30.37 -14.33
N VAL A 554 37.43 30.04 -15.50
CA VAL A 554 37.33 30.91 -16.69
C VAL A 554 35.95 30.89 -17.29
N ILE A 555 35.25 29.72 -17.25
CA ILE A 555 33.87 29.61 -17.67
C ILE A 555 32.94 30.43 -16.76
N ASP A 556 33.03 30.26 -15.44
CA ASP A 556 32.21 31.03 -14.48
C ASP A 556 32.39 32.56 -14.66
N ARG A 557 33.63 33.02 -14.81
CA ARG A 557 33.94 34.43 -15.07
C ARG A 557 33.32 34.93 -16.39
N ALA A 558 33.33 34.08 -17.45
CA ALA A 558 32.69 34.41 -18.70
C ALA A 558 31.19 34.53 -18.54
N VAL A 559 30.56 33.56 -17.84
CA VAL A 559 29.14 33.56 -17.54
C VAL A 559 28.73 34.83 -16.81
N GLN A 560 29.42 35.19 -15.74
CA GLN A 560 29.11 36.41 -14.98
C GLN A 560 29.18 37.67 -15.87
N ARG A 561 30.11 37.70 -16.83
CA ARG A 561 30.27 38.84 -17.74
C ARG A 561 29.16 38.94 -18.78
N ILE A 562 28.73 37.82 -19.43
CA ILE A 562 27.78 37.87 -20.52
C ILE A 562 26.34 38.20 -20.08
N TYR A 563 26.01 37.98 -18.82
CA TYR A 563 24.70 38.31 -18.30
C TYR A 563 24.56 39.77 -17.82
N GLN A 564 25.65 40.54 -17.69
CA GLN A 564 25.59 41.93 -17.25
C GLN A 564 24.68 42.84 -18.12
N PRO A 565 24.71 42.74 -19.49
CA PRO A 565 23.78 43.54 -20.30
C PRO A 565 22.33 43.16 -20.05
N TYR A 566 22.03 41.89 -19.86
CA TYR A 566 20.68 41.42 -19.61
C TYR A 566 20.14 41.86 -18.24
N PHE A 567 20.98 41.83 -17.20
CA PHE A 567 20.58 42.32 -15.87
C PHE A 567 20.38 43.83 -15.83
N ALA A 568 21.10 44.56 -16.65
CA ALA A 568 20.94 46.04 -16.77
C ALA A 568 19.61 46.39 -17.53
N ASP A 569 19.25 45.59 -18.51
CA ASP A 569 18.04 45.79 -19.33
C ASP A 569 17.48 44.42 -19.77
N PRO A 570 16.56 43.82 -18.99
CA PRO A 570 16.11 42.43 -19.17
C PRO A 570 15.12 42.31 -20.37
N ARG A 571 15.60 42.59 -21.56
CA ARG A 571 14.90 42.35 -22.84
C ARG A 571 15.41 41.11 -23.56
N PRO A 572 14.57 40.38 -24.30
CA PRO A 572 14.96 39.20 -25.07
C PRO A 572 16.18 39.40 -25.97
N GLU A 573 16.36 40.62 -26.51
CA GLU A 573 17.49 40.97 -27.38
C GLU A 573 18.82 40.98 -26.64
N ASN A 574 18.80 41.20 -25.30
CA ASN A 574 19.99 41.24 -24.48
C ASN A 574 20.33 39.89 -23.83
N MET A 575 19.48 38.85 -24.05
CA MET A 575 19.77 37.50 -23.59
C MET A 575 21.02 36.95 -24.29
N PRO A 576 22.06 36.51 -23.57
CA PRO A 576 23.25 35.97 -24.21
C PRO A 576 22.94 34.65 -24.94
N ILE A 577 23.76 34.35 -25.95
CA ILE A 577 23.78 33.09 -26.70
C ILE A 577 25.19 32.48 -26.67
N LEU A 578 25.37 31.26 -27.18
CA LEU A 578 26.69 30.57 -27.11
C LEU A 578 27.84 31.37 -27.77
N SER A 579 27.58 32.15 -28.81
CA SER A 579 28.58 33.04 -29.40
C SER A 579 29.04 34.11 -28.44
N ASP A 580 28.20 34.61 -27.56
CA ASP A 580 28.61 35.59 -26.55
C ASP A 580 29.53 34.96 -25.47
N LEU A 581 29.21 33.71 -25.08
CA LEU A 581 30.06 32.93 -24.18
C LEU A 581 31.43 32.67 -24.82
N HIS A 582 31.47 32.25 -26.08
CA HIS A 582 32.68 32.05 -26.84
C HIS A 582 33.54 33.32 -26.91
N ALA A 583 32.95 34.45 -27.27
CA ALA A 583 33.63 35.74 -27.32
C ALA A 583 34.18 36.16 -25.94
N ALA A 584 33.42 35.96 -24.87
CA ALA A 584 33.84 36.27 -23.51
C ALA A 584 35.00 35.39 -23.01
N LEU A 585 35.05 34.11 -23.44
CA LEU A 585 36.16 33.21 -23.18
C LEU A 585 37.42 33.66 -23.92
N THR A 586 37.32 33.88 -25.23
CA THR A 586 38.45 34.34 -26.08
C THR A 586 39.01 35.68 -25.57
N ALA A 587 38.18 36.59 -25.08
CA ALA A 587 38.62 37.90 -24.54
C ALA A 587 39.39 37.80 -23.21
N GLN A 588 39.49 36.65 -22.58
CA GLN A 588 40.30 36.45 -21.38
C GLN A 588 41.80 36.26 -21.70
N HIS A 589 42.14 35.90 -22.92
CA HIS A 589 43.51 35.68 -23.38
C HIS A 589 44.31 34.69 -22.48
N LEU A 590 43.61 33.65 -21.98
CA LEU A 590 44.21 32.59 -21.15
C LEU A 590 44.20 31.28 -21.96
N PRO A 591 45.25 30.45 -21.92
CA PRO A 591 45.33 29.21 -22.65
C PRO A 591 44.16 28.25 -22.35
N GLU A 592 43.70 28.22 -21.11
CA GLU A 592 42.56 27.37 -20.67
C GLU A 592 41.26 27.92 -21.21
N ALA A 593 41.07 29.23 -21.25
CA ALA A 593 39.86 29.85 -21.84
C ALA A 593 39.83 29.64 -23.35
N ASP A 594 41.00 29.76 -24.04
CA ASP A 594 41.11 29.48 -25.48
C ASP A 594 40.82 28.02 -25.81
N ARG A 595 41.25 27.08 -24.97
CA ARG A 595 40.93 25.66 -25.13
C ARG A 595 39.43 25.39 -25.04
N VAL A 596 38.71 25.99 -24.08
CA VAL A 596 37.27 25.91 -23.98
C VAL A 596 36.57 26.59 -25.16
N ALA A 597 37.04 27.77 -25.58
CA ALA A 597 36.49 28.45 -26.73
C ALA A 597 36.65 27.62 -28.05
N GLN A 598 37.84 27.03 -28.30
CA GLN A 598 38.03 26.15 -29.43
C GLN A 598 37.12 24.92 -29.41
N ALA A 599 36.82 24.34 -28.27
CA ALA A 599 35.86 23.25 -28.14
C ALA A 599 34.43 23.70 -28.47
N LEU A 600 34.07 24.93 -28.13
CA LEU A 600 32.81 25.57 -28.44
C LEU A 600 32.66 25.95 -29.92
N ASP A 601 33.74 26.13 -30.71
CA ASP A 601 33.65 26.53 -32.12
C ASP A 601 32.74 25.65 -32.95
N LEU A 602 32.73 24.33 -32.72
CA LEU A 602 31.87 23.37 -33.42
C LEU A 602 30.38 23.69 -33.20
N TYR A 603 30.04 24.23 -32.02
CA TYR A 603 28.67 24.53 -31.60
C TYR A 603 28.28 25.99 -31.82
N VAL A 604 29.21 26.86 -32.13
CA VAL A 604 28.97 28.29 -32.39
C VAL A 604 29.00 28.60 -33.88
N SER A 605 30.08 28.26 -34.58
CA SER A 605 30.29 28.52 -35.99
C SER A 605 30.32 27.28 -36.88
N GLY A 606 30.47 26.08 -36.25
CA GLY A 606 30.58 24.80 -36.95
C GLY A 606 29.24 24.15 -37.28
N SER A 607 29.30 22.87 -37.64
CA SER A 607 28.13 22.08 -38.13
C SER A 607 27.11 21.71 -37.05
N LEU A 608 27.44 21.95 -35.77
CA LEU A 608 26.54 21.64 -34.63
C LEU A 608 25.99 22.91 -33.96
N ASN A 609 25.87 24.02 -34.70
CA ASN A 609 25.48 25.33 -34.18
C ASN A 609 23.98 25.50 -33.85
N PHE A 610 23.24 24.43 -33.77
CA PHE A 610 21.80 24.44 -33.53
C PHE A 610 21.43 25.18 -32.26
N PHE A 611 22.19 25.05 -31.19
CA PHE A 611 21.97 25.71 -29.90
C PHE A 611 22.53 27.16 -29.81
N ASN A 612 23.13 27.68 -30.88
CA ASN A 612 23.63 29.06 -30.92
C ASN A 612 22.57 30.03 -31.48
N ASN A 613 21.32 29.89 -31.04
CA ASN A 613 20.20 30.72 -31.44
C ASN A 613 19.42 31.17 -30.21
N ARG A 614 18.73 32.30 -30.29
CA ARG A 614 17.74 32.69 -29.29
C ARG A 614 16.52 31.77 -29.33
N THR A 615 15.87 31.60 -28.20
CA THR A 615 14.64 30.80 -28.13
C THR A 615 13.55 31.43 -28.99
N THR A 616 13.00 30.64 -29.90
CA THR A 616 11.92 31.04 -30.85
C THR A 616 10.58 30.45 -30.49
N VAL A 617 10.54 29.50 -29.53
CA VAL A 617 9.32 28.78 -29.12
C VAL A 617 8.80 29.33 -27.81
N ASP A 618 7.50 29.45 -27.75
CA ASP A 618 6.80 29.74 -26.51
C ASP A 618 6.41 28.41 -25.83
N ILE A 619 6.79 28.26 -24.52
CA ILE A 619 6.59 27.02 -23.78
C ILE A 619 5.39 27.18 -22.82
N ASP A 620 4.30 27.88 -23.21
CA ASP A 620 3.18 28.19 -22.31
C ASP A 620 2.11 27.09 -22.23
N ASN A 621 2.11 26.13 -23.16
CA ASN A 621 1.13 25.04 -23.13
C ASN A 621 1.29 24.18 -21.87
N ARG A 622 0.17 23.68 -21.36
CA ARG A 622 0.16 22.75 -20.21
C ARG A 622 0.82 21.40 -20.51
N PHE A 623 0.81 20.97 -21.76
CA PHE A 623 1.41 19.73 -22.20
C PHE A 623 2.43 19.99 -23.31
N VAL A 624 3.71 19.90 -22.98
CA VAL A 624 4.81 20.16 -23.90
C VAL A 624 5.68 18.92 -24.06
N CYS A 625 5.92 18.53 -25.29
CA CYS A 625 6.84 17.45 -25.65
C CYS A 625 8.02 18.00 -26.46
N PHE A 626 9.22 17.83 -25.95
CA PHE A 626 10.46 18.12 -26.65
C PHE A 626 10.89 16.88 -27.42
N ASP A 627 10.58 16.84 -28.72
CA ASP A 627 11.00 15.76 -29.62
C ASP A 627 12.43 16.01 -30.11
N ILE A 628 13.35 15.17 -29.61
CA ILE A 628 14.78 15.20 -29.97
C ILE A 628 15.25 13.99 -30.78
N LYS A 629 14.32 13.26 -31.38
CA LYS A 629 14.61 12.05 -32.16
C LYS A 629 15.59 12.33 -33.33
N GLU A 630 15.40 13.42 -34.01
CA GLU A 630 16.20 13.80 -35.17
C GLU A 630 17.48 14.58 -34.84
N LEU A 631 17.74 14.87 -33.54
CA LEU A 631 19.02 15.44 -33.15
C LEU A 631 20.16 14.46 -33.41
N PRO A 632 21.26 14.95 -33.99
CA PRO A 632 22.50 14.19 -34.15
C PRO A 632 22.92 13.55 -32.80
N LYS A 633 23.51 12.36 -32.84
CA LYS A 633 23.92 11.62 -31.66
C LYS A 633 24.72 12.45 -30.66
N ASN A 634 25.60 13.31 -31.18
CA ASN A 634 26.45 14.21 -30.35
C ASN A 634 25.70 15.35 -29.71
N LEU A 635 24.50 15.71 -30.22
CA LEU A 635 23.64 16.75 -29.66
C LEU A 635 22.53 16.19 -28.73
N LYS A 636 22.29 14.89 -28.70
CA LYS A 636 21.22 14.31 -27.87
C LYS A 636 21.44 14.59 -26.38
N LYS A 637 22.64 14.33 -25.85
CA LYS A 637 22.93 14.60 -24.43
C LYS A 637 22.88 16.10 -24.11
N PRO A 638 23.57 17.00 -24.82
CA PRO A 638 23.39 18.44 -24.62
C PRO A 638 21.92 18.88 -24.74
N GLY A 639 21.17 18.36 -25.71
CA GLY A 639 19.77 18.64 -25.87
C GLY A 639 18.91 18.24 -24.68
N MET A 640 19.12 17.05 -24.12
CA MET A 640 18.44 16.63 -22.88
C MET A 640 18.78 17.53 -21.69
N LEU A 641 20.05 17.96 -21.56
CA LEU A 641 20.49 18.86 -20.51
C LEU A 641 19.82 20.25 -20.64
N VAL A 642 19.74 20.78 -21.88
CA VAL A 642 19.05 22.05 -22.17
C VAL A 642 17.57 21.96 -21.85
N ILE A 643 16.91 20.85 -22.23
CA ILE A 643 15.50 20.62 -21.90
C ILE A 643 15.31 20.56 -20.38
N GLN A 644 16.19 19.88 -19.65
CA GLN A 644 16.08 19.80 -18.19
C GLN A 644 16.20 21.18 -17.52
N ASP A 645 17.03 22.06 -18.04
CA ASP A 645 17.12 23.45 -17.58
C ASP A 645 15.85 24.26 -17.92
N GLN A 646 15.28 24.09 -19.11
CA GLN A 646 14.02 24.72 -19.46
C GLN A 646 12.84 24.20 -18.61
N VAL A 647 12.82 22.93 -18.28
CA VAL A 647 11.85 22.36 -17.33
C VAL A 647 12.00 22.99 -15.96
N TRP A 648 13.23 23.17 -15.49
CA TRP A 648 13.52 23.87 -14.24
C TRP A 648 12.97 25.30 -14.24
N ASN A 649 13.18 26.03 -15.33
CA ASN A 649 12.61 27.39 -15.50
C ASN A 649 11.07 27.37 -15.42
N ARG A 650 10.42 26.31 -15.96
CA ARG A 650 8.96 26.16 -15.87
C ARG A 650 8.48 25.81 -14.46
N VAL A 651 9.19 24.93 -13.75
CA VAL A 651 8.89 24.60 -12.34
C VAL A 651 8.93 25.83 -11.46
N THR A 652 9.97 26.67 -11.63
CA THR A 652 10.12 27.91 -10.86
C THR A 652 9.02 28.92 -11.17
N HIS A 653 8.59 29.01 -12.42
CA HIS A 653 7.47 29.87 -12.82
C HIS A 653 6.14 29.38 -12.22
N ASN A 654 5.84 28.09 -12.32
CA ASN A 654 4.56 27.51 -11.88
C ASN A 654 4.43 27.47 -10.35
N ARG A 655 5.52 27.47 -9.59
CA ARG A 655 5.49 27.54 -8.13
C ARG A 655 4.61 28.68 -7.60
N ASN A 656 4.72 29.85 -8.23
CA ASN A 656 4.00 31.04 -7.80
C ASN A 656 2.49 30.98 -8.10
N THR A 657 2.08 30.09 -8.99
CA THR A 657 0.66 29.89 -9.37
C THR A 657 0.00 28.74 -8.61
N GLY A 658 0.76 27.98 -7.79
CA GLY A 658 0.27 26.82 -7.07
C GLY A 658 0.01 25.58 -7.94
N VAL A 659 0.52 25.57 -9.19
CA VAL A 659 0.38 24.47 -10.15
C VAL A 659 1.66 23.64 -10.14
N SER A 660 1.53 22.32 -10.04
CA SER A 660 2.68 21.43 -10.11
C SER A 660 3.13 21.17 -11.55
N THR A 661 4.41 20.86 -11.73
CA THR A 661 5.00 20.56 -13.02
C THR A 661 5.53 19.13 -13.03
N TRP A 662 4.94 18.27 -13.82
CA TRP A 662 5.36 16.88 -14.02
C TRP A 662 6.35 16.83 -15.18
N TYR A 663 7.51 16.25 -14.93
CA TYR A 663 8.55 16.11 -15.92
C TYR A 663 8.89 14.65 -16.17
N TYR A 664 8.81 14.23 -17.42
CA TYR A 664 9.17 12.87 -17.82
C TYR A 664 10.43 12.91 -18.71
N ALA A 665 11.51 12.37 -18.20
CA ALA A 665 12.76 12.19 -18.95
C ALA A 665 12.88 10.75 -19.43
N ASP A 666 12.59 10.51 -20.72
CA ASP A 666 12.81 9.18 -21.29
C ASP A 666 14.31 8.98 -21.60
N GLU A 667 14.76 7.72 -21.53
CA GLU A 667 16.18 7.34 -21.63
C GLU A 667 17.09 8.10 -20.61
N PHE A 668 16.58 8.31 -19.41
CA PHE A 668 17.20 9.14 -18.36
C PHE A 668 18.66 8.76 -18.04
N HIS A 669 19.04 7.46 -18.23
CA HIS A 669 20.41 7.00 -18.04
C HIS A 669 21.46 7.77 -18.89
N LEU A 670 21.03 8.39 -19.99
CA LEU A 670 21.93 9.18 -20.84
C LEU A 670 22.48 10.41 -20.13
N LEU A 671 21.71 11.01 -19.21
CA LEU A 671 22.10 12.16 -18.39
C LEU A 671 23.05 11.78 -17.24
N LEU A 672 23.10 10.49 -16.87
CA LEU A 672 23.87 10.03 -15.72
C LEU A 672 25.22 9.39 -16.09
N LYS A 673 25.57 9.37 -17.38
CA LYS A 673 26.84 8.77 -17.86
C LYS A 673 28.06 9.63 -17.55
N GLU A 674 27.90 10.94 -17.53
CA GLU A 674 29.00 11.88 -17.30
C GLU A 674 28.87 12.46 -15.88
N PRO A 675 29.95 12.50 -15.08
CA PRO A 675 29.86 12.86 -13.66
C PRO A 675 29.21 14.21 -13.38
N GLN A 676 29.56 15.26 -14.14
CA GLN A 676 29.03 16.60 -13.91
C GLN A 676 27.55 16.70 -14.28
N THR A 677 27.14 16.07 -15.39
CA THR A 677 25.73 16.04 -15.79
C THR A 677 24.89 15.23 -14.81
N ALA A 678 25.48 14.14 -14.29
CA ALA A 678 24.84 13.33 -13.27
C ALA A 678 24.66 14.12 -11.97
N ALA A 679 25.68 14.84 -11.52
CA ALA A 679 25.62 15.70 -10.34
C ALA A 679 24.59 16.83 -10.51
N TYR A 680 24.57 17.51 -11.66
CA TYR A 680 23.56 18.52 -11.98
C TYR A 680 22.14 17.92 -11.96
N SER A 681 21.94 16.77 -12.60
CA SER A 681 20.63 16.10 -12.62
C SER A 681 20.19 15.69 -11.22
N ALA A 682 21.09 15.17 -10.39
CA ALA A 682 20.79 14.81 -9.00
C ALA A 682 20.41 16.04 -8.15
N GLU A 683 21.09 17.18 -8.34
CA GLU A 683 20.77 18.41 -7.64
C GLU A 683 19.41 18.98 -8.06
N ILE A 684 19.09 18.99 -9.35
CA ILE A 684 17.77 19.39 -9.85
C ILE A 684 16.68 18.45 -9.29
N TRP A 685 16.93 17.14 -9.23
CA TRP A 685 16.01 16.16 -8.65
C TRP A 685 15.65 16.45 -7.21
N LYS A 686 16.64 16.83 -6.39
CA LYS A 686 16.40 17.25 -4.99
C LYS A 686 15.59 18.54 -4.90
N ARG A 687 15.82 19.49 -5.82
CA ARG A 687 15.14 20.79 -5.83
C ARG A 687 13.68 20.67 -6.27
N PHE A 688 13.37 19.81 -7.23
CA PHE A 688 12.00 19.61 -7.72
C PHE A 688 11.00 19.42 -6.58
N ARG A 689 11.33 18.61 -5.58
CA ARG A 689 10.50 18.38 -4.40
C ARG A 689 10.08 19.66 -3.68
N LYS A 690 11.00 20.62 -3.50
CA LYS A 690 10.71 21.86 -2.77
C LYS A 690 9.92 22.87 -3.61
N TRP A 691 9.93 22.71 -4.93
CA TRP A 691 9.40 23.68 -5.87
C TRP A 691 8.12 23.24 -6.60
N GLY A 692 7.53 22.12 -6.19
CA GLY A 692 6.30 21.60 -6.80
C GLY A 692 6.54 20.88 -8.13
N GLY A 693 7.77 20.44 -8.39
CA GLY A 693 8.10 19.58 -9.51
C GLY A 693 7.91 18.10 -9.16
N VAL A 694 7.42 17.31 -10.12
CA VAL A 694 7.23 15.86 -10.02
C VAL A 694 8.01 15.19 -11.16
N PRO A 695 9.33 15.01 -11.03
CA PRO A 695 10.13 14.40 -12.09
C PRO A 695 9.98 12.88 -12.11
N THR A 696 10.08 12.30 -13.30
CA THR A 696 10.10 10.86 -13.56
C THR A 696 11.17 10.52 -14.57
N GLY A 697 12.17 9.76 -14.14
CA GLY A 697 13.21 9.21 -15.01
C GLY A 697 12.83 7.83 -15.51
N ALA A 698 12.68 7.67 -16.83
CA ALA A 698 12.37 6.38 -17.43
C ALA A 698 13.61 5.81 -18.13
N THR A 699 13.91 4.53 -17.89
CA THR A 699 15.07 3.88 -18.53
C THR A 699 14.90 2.39 -18.71
N GLN A 700 15.48 1.87 -19.77
CA GLN A 700 15.61 0.43 -20.03
C GLN A 700 16.98 -0.11 -19.64
N ASN A 701 17.96 0.75 -19.39
CA ASN A 701 19.34 0.36 -19.07
C ASN A 701 19.65 0.65 -17.60
N VAL A 702 19.22 -0.26 -16.74
CA VAL A 702 19.40 -0.16 -15.29
C VAL A 702 20.86 -0.26 -14.88
N LYS A 703 21.64 -1.10 -15.58
CA LYS A 703 23.07 -1.30 -15.28
C LYS A 703 23.88 -0.01 -15.47
N ASP A 704 23.65 0.70 -16.59
CA ASP A 704 24.31 1.97 -16.85
C ASP A 704 23.87 3.03 -15.83
N LEU A 705 22.60 3.04 -15.47
CA LEU A 705 22.05 3.93 -14.44
C LEU A 705 22.76 3.71 -13.09
N LEU A 706 22.82 2.48 -12.61
CA LEU A 706 23.38 2.13 -11.30
C LEU A 706 24.91 2.21 -11.24
N SER A 707 25.58 2.48 -12.36
CA SER A 707 27.03 2.69 -12.38
C SER A 707 27.44 4.11 -11.95
N SER A 708 26.51 5.08 -11.97
CA SER A 708 26.76 6.44 -11.50
C SER A 708 26.64 6.54 -9.97
N PRO A 709 27.63 7.16 -9.27
CA PRO A 709 27.52 7.38 -7.82
C PRO A 709 26.31 8.24 -7.42
N GLU A 710 25.89 9.15 -8.28
CA GLU A 710 24.78 10.08 -8.05
C GLU A 710 23.43 9.38 -8.07
N ILE A 711 23.32 8.16 -8.63
CA ILE A 711 22.06 7.42 -8.67
C ILE A 711 21.56 7.04 -7.28
N GLU A 712 22.44 6.80 -6.32
CA GLU A 712 22.04 6.52 -4.95
C GLU A 712 21.27 7.71 -4.37
N ASN A 713 21.74 8.94 -4.61
CA ASN A 713 21.03 10.15 -4.24
C ASN A 713 19.66 10.29 -4.92
N ILE A 714 19.56 9.89 -6.20
CA ILE A 714 18.30 9.95 -6.95
C ILE A 714 17.32 8.89 -6.42
N LEU A 715 17.78 7.67 -6.17
CA LEU A 715 16.97 6.59 -5.59
C LEU A 715 16.44 6.95 -4.20
N GLU A 716 17.31 7.46 -3.31
CA GLU A 716 16.94 7.89 -1.96
C GLU A 716 15.94 9.06 -1.94
N ASN A 717 15.94 9.87 -3.00
CA ASN A 717 15.03 10.99 -3.19
C ASN A 717 13.85 10.67 -4.11
N SER A 718 13.55 9.40 -4.36
CA SER A 718 12.46 8.95 -5.22
C SER A 718 11.58 7.96 -4.47
N ASP A 719 10.46 8.44 -3.93
CA ASP A 719 9.50 7.59 -3.20
C ASP A 719 8.56 6.82 -4.15
N PHE A 720 8.67 7.03 -5.47
CA PHE A 720 7.91 6.30 -6.46
C PHE A 720 8.83 5.55 -7.43
N ILE A 721 8.71 4.21 -7.49
CA ILE A 721 9.43 3.40 -8.50
C ILE A 721 8.44 2.41 -9.12
N CYS A 722 8.28 2.50 -10.43
CA CYS A 722 7.53 1.51 -11.22
C CYS A 722 8.53 0.57 -11.91
N MET A 723 8.61 -0.66 -11.43
CA MET A 723 9.53 -1.67 -11.93
C MET A 723 8.77 -2.72 -12.74
N LEU A 724 8.87 -2.67 -14.04
CA LEU A 724 8.33 -3.65 -14.97
C LEU A 724 9.31 -4.81 -15.17
N ASN A 725 9.06 -5.68 -16.16
CA ASN A 725 9.95 -6.80 -16.46
C ASN A 725 11.43 -6.38 -16.57
N GLN A 726 12.33 -7.14 -15.93
CA GLN A 726 13.76 -6.85 -15.86
C GLN A 726 14.61 -7.96 -16.51
N ALA A 727 15.71 -7.56 -17.14
CA ALA A 727 16.71 -8.50 -17.64
C ALA A 727 17.38 -9.27 -16.49
N ALA A 728 17.84 -10.51 -16.77
CA ALA A 728 18.40 -11.40 -15.74
C ALA A 728 19.59 -10.77 -14.98
N GLY A 729 20.46 -10.02 -15.69
CA GLY A 729 21.63 -9.34 -15.09
C GLY A 729 21.24 -8.18 -14.18
N ASP A 730 20.19 -7.44 -14.52
CA ASP A 730 19.78 -6.26 -13.78
C ASP A 730 19.00 -6.61 -12.51
N ARG A 731 18.27 -7.74 -12.54
CA ARG A 731 17.43 -8.19 -11.41
C ARG A 731 18.21 -8.36 -10.12
N LYS A 732 19.40 -8.98 -10.19
CA LYS A 732 20.22 -9.20 -9.00
C LYS A 732 20.68 -7.89 -8.38
N ILE A 733 21.15 -6.97 -9.22
CA ILE A 733 21.64 -5.65 -8.76
C ILE A 733 20.50 -4.84 -8.15
N LEU A 734 19.33 -4.83 -8.80
CA LEU A 734 18.14 -4.15 -8.29
C LEU A 734 17.64 -4.76 -6.97
N ALA A 735 17.66 -6.10 -6.87
CA ALA A 735 17.24 -6.78 -5.65
C ALA A 735 18.12 -6.40 -4.44
N GLU A 736 19.44 -6.34 -4.65
CA GLU A 736 20.38 -5.92 -3.61
C GLU A 736 20.23 -4.44 -3.23
N ARG A 737 20.11 -3.55 -4.25
CA ARG A 737 20.05 -2.09 -4.02
C ARG A 737 18.72 -1.61 -3.44
N LEU A 738 17.61 -2.21 -3.82
CA LEU A 738 16.25 -1.84 -3.39
C LEU A 738 15.68 -2.79 -2.34
N ASN A 739 16.50 -3.69 -1.80
CA ASN A 739 16.10 -4.67 -0.79
C ASN A 739 14.85 -5.49 -1.19
N ILE A 740 14.80 -5.93 -2.48
CA ILE A 740 13.66 -6.68 -3.01
C ILE A 740 13.78 -8.15 -2.58
N SER A 741 12.73 -8.71 -1.99
CA SER A 741 12.72 -10.11 -1.59
C SER A 741 12.65 -11.07 -2.78
N PRO A 742 13.07 -12.34 -2.61
CA PRO A 742 12.93 -13.36 -3.66
C PRO A 742 11.49 -13.56 -4.14
N GLU A 743 10.51 -13.39 -3.24
CA GLU A 743 9.09 -13.48 -3.56
C GLU A 743 8.61 -12.29 -4.41
N GLN A 744 9.05 -11.08 -4.08
CA GLN A 744 8.77 -9.87 -4.88
C GLN A 744 9.43 -9.95 -6.26
N LEU A 745 10.67 -10.46 -6.33
CA LEU A 745 11.44 -10.55 -7.57
C LEU A 745 10.75 -11.38 -8.66
N LYS A 746 9.88 -12.33 -8.27
CA LYS A 746 9.09 -13.14 -9.21
C LYS A 746 8.17 -12.28 -10.08
N PHE A 747 7.70 -11.13 -9.59
CA PHE A 747 6.78 -10.24 -10.32
C PHE A 747 7.45 -9.38 -11.39
N VAL A 748 8.79 -9.31 -11.41
CA VAL A 748 9.57 -8.61 -12.43
C VAL A 748 10.43 -9.59 -13.25
N THR A 749 10.16 -10.90 -13.09
CA THR A 749 10.86 -11.97 -13.78
C THR A 749 9.95 -12.57 -14.84
N ASN A 750 10.22 -12.32 -16.12
CA ASN A 750 9.39 -12.78 -17.24
C ASN A 750 7.91 -12.35 -17.12
N SER A 751 7.67 -11.20 -16.49
CA SER A 751 6.33 -10.65 -16.38
C SER A 751 5.81 -10.12 -17.71
N PRO A 752 4.52 -10.25 -18.01
CA PRO A 752 3.89 -9.63 -19.16
C PRO A 752 3.99 -8.09 -19.11
N PRO A 753 3.86 -7.39 -20.25
CA PRO A 753 3.76 -5.93 -20.26
C PRO A 753 2.62 -5.43 -19.37
N GLY A 754 2.88 -4.41 -18.56
CA GLY A 754 1.93 -3.85 -17.62
C GLY A 754 1.84 -4.58 -16.26
N GLU A 755 2.72 -5.56 -16.01
CA GLU A 755 2.84 -6.24 -14.72
C GLU A 755 4.23 -5.99 -14.13
N GLY A 756 4.31 -5.84 -12.81
CA GLY A 756 5.57 -5.54 -12.14
C GLY A 756 5.45 -5.28 -10.65
N LEU A 757 6.41 -4.52 -10.11
CA LEU A 757 6.45 -4.02 -8.74
C LEU A 757 6.29 -2.51 -8.73
N LEU A 758 5.46 -2.02 -7.85
CA LEU A 758 5.28 -0.61 -7.57
C LEU A 758 5.78 -0.30 -6.16
N PHE A 759 6.71 0.63 -6.08
CA PHE A 759 7.23 1.17 -4.84
C PHE A 759 6.56 2.52 -4.61
N PHE A 760 6.07 2.73 -3.43
CA PHE A 760 5.55 4.02 -3.00
C PHE A 760 5.90 4.23 -1.52
N GLU A 761 6.80 5.17 -1.25
CA GLU A 761 7.42 5.34 0.05
C GLU A 761 8.03 4.02 0.57
N ASN A 762 7.55 3.47 1.67
CA ASN A 762 8.02 2.21 2.24
C ASN A 762 7.23 0.98 1.78
N VAL A 763 6.30 1.16 0.83
CA VAL A 763 5.39 0.11 0.38
C VAL A 763 5.86 -0.46 -0.94
N ILE A 764 6.00 -1.78 -1.05
CA ILE A 764 6.31 -2.47 -2.29
C ILE A 764 5.15 -3.40 -2.62
N LEU A 765 4.43 -3.13 -3.70
CA LEU A 765 3.28 -3.92 -4.15
C LEU A 765 3.51 -4.53 -5.53
N PRO A 766 3.16 -5.80 -5.73
CA PRO A 766 3.04 -6.32 -7.07
C PRO A 766 1.75 -5.78 -7.72
N PHE A 767 1.87 -5.31 -8.95
CA PHE A 767 0.74 -4.75 -9.68
C PHE A 767 0.54 -5.42 -11.04
N ALA A 768 -0.71 -5.41 -11.50
CA ALA A 768 -1.09 -5.82 -12.83
C ALA A 768 -2.04 -4.78 -13.43
N ASP A 769 -1.63 -4.20 -14.55
CA ASP A 769 -2.42 -3.28 -15.33
C ASP A 769 -2.74 -3.86 -16.70
N LYS A 770 -3.90 -4.49 -16.81
CA LYS A 770 -4.42 -5.05 -18.08
C LYS A 770 -5.32 -4.03 -18.76
N PHE A 771 -4.70 -3.03 -19.38
CA PHE A 771 -5.44 -1.99 -20.09
C PHE A 771 -6.25 -2.57 -21.26
N PRO A 772 -7.53 -2.17 -21.45
CA PRO A 772 -8.37 -2.69 -22.53
C PRO A 772 -7.83 -2.30 -23.92
N ARG A 773 -7.58 -3.29 -24.77
CA ARG A 773 -7.00 -3.08 -26.11
C ARG A 773 -7.98 -2.54 -27.14
N ASP A 774 -9.26 -2.60 -26.86
CA ASP A 774 -10.38 -2.15 -27.69
C ASP A 774 -10.65 -0.63 -27.60
N THR A 775 -9.83 0.11 -26.86
CA THR A 775 -10.01 1.54 -26.59
C THR A 775 -9.11 2.39 -27.51
N GLU A 776 -9.55 3.64 -27.78
CA GLU A 776 -8.75 4.60 -28.54
C GLU A 776 -7.49 5.00 -27.77
N LEU A 777 -7.62 5.20 -26.46
CA LEU A 777 -6.49 5.49 -25.60
C LEU A 777 -5.41 4.42 -25.66
N TYR A 778 -5.79 3.14 -25.73
CA TYR A 778 -4.78 2.06 -25.91
C TYR A 778 -3.99 2.22 -27.19
N ARG A 779 -4.67 2.46 -28.34
CA ARG A 779 -4.03 2.61 -29.65
C ARG A 779 -3.04 3.77 -29.67
N ILE A 780 -3.40 4.89 -29.04
CA ILE A 780 -2.56 6.10 -28.99
C ILE A 780 -1.38 5.93 -28.05
N MET A 781 -1.55 5.21 -26.94
CA MET A 781 -0.47 4.95 -26.00
C MET A 781 0.49 3.86 -26.46
N SER A 782 0.02 2.90 -27.30
CA SER A 782 0.86 1.81 -27.80
C SER A 782 1.97 2.33 -28.71
N THR A 783 3.16 1.76 -28.57
CA THR A 783 4.33 2.05 -29.43
C THR A 783 4.61 0.93 -30.43
N LYS A 784 3.81 -0.14 -30.40
CA LYS A 784 3.99 -1.28 -31.30
C LYS A 784 3.37 -0.99 -32.68
N PRO A 785 4.14 -1.08 -33.80
CA PRO A 785 3.64 -0.78 -35.13
C PRO A 785 2.43 -1.60 -35.56
N SER A 786 2.34 -2.87 -35.15
CA SER A 786 1.21 -3.76 -35.41
C SER A 786 -0.08 -3.36 -34.67
N GLU A 787 0.02 -2.64 -33.55
CA GLU A 787 -1.12 -2.20 -32.74
C GLU A 787 -1.57 -0.77 -33.14
N VAL A 788 -0.64 0.05 -33.67
CA VAL A 788 -0.90 1.43 -34.13
C VAL A 788 -1.59 1.47 -35.50
N ASN A 789 -1.21 0.58 -36.41
CA ASN A 789 -1.70 0.61 -37.82
C ASN A 789 -2.99 -0.18 -38.05
N GLY A 790 -3.60 -0.76 -37.03
CA GLY A 790 -4.95 -1.33 -37.14
C GLY A 790 -5.09 -2.54 -38.04
N VAL A 791 -4.02 -3.39 -38.20
CA VAL A 791 -4.06 -4.65 -38.95
C VAL A 791 -4.11 -5.83 -38.00
#